data_9a128a248db85c134169fbc2cac1355a
#
_entry.id   9a128a248db85c134169fbc2cac1355a
#
_cell.length_a   1.000
_cell.length_b   1.000
_cell.length_c   1.000
_cell.angle_alpha   90.00
_cell.angle_beta   90.00
_cell.angle_gamma   90.00
#
_symmetry.space_group_name_H-M   'P 1'
#
loop_
_entity.id
_entity.type
_entity.pdbx_description
1 polymer ?
#
loop_
_entity_poly.entity_id
_entity_poly.type
_entity_poly.pdbx_seq_one_letter_code
_entity_poly.pdbx_strand_id
1 'polypeptide(L)'
;MLYGYRVNGQKDQHKGHHFDWDNVLLDPYAKAVLSGDRKKYGEQSTACAVGEECWPQYAGAVPSRTDNFDWEGVTSPNYTLSELCIYESHVRGLTAQEGGGTYDDIIPKLPYFKRMGFNALELLPMHEFNELEYSTATNPVTGEMRYNFWGYSTVNFFSPKQLYAKSAGDDCGRAANKEFKTLVKECHRNGIEVILDVVFNHTAEGNERGLSLSFRGLDNRTYYMVAPQGEFYNYSGCGNTFNCNHPVVREFIVDCLKYWVTEYHIDGFRFDLASIMTRAPSNWQAPNDEGHPGTGMDNNEIGVGEALDDPPLVSAISNDPILGKVKLIAEAWDAGGLYQVGSFPHYGKWAEWNGRFRDDTRNFIRGFDGYAGIFAECICGSPTLYSQGGRKPHHSINFITCHDGFTLRDLVSYNDKHNDANGENNQDGDENNQSWNCGLGPNEDGINATPVAKMLRDRQMRNFFTALFVSQGIPMIHMGDEYGHTKGGNNNTYCHDNDMNWMDWNIAKDPVKNAGLSRFMRLMRAFKARQPALRLSEFPNENNIQWHGHHPNEPMWDEESRFVAFTVKSHEAGAENSETIYCAFNAHHLPAKVVLPDPPDGCAWRMVADSALQPPYDFLDADDIPAQSKAAAEAMIRPSLASNVYTVMDRGSVVLRAERVAPLPPPPVPEVPAAAAAPAAAAPAEAPPAEAAPPPPEAPPPPQ
;
A
#
# COMPACT_ATOMS: atom_id res chain seq x y z
N MET A 1 -37.10 3.03 9.45
CA MET A 1 -37.90 1.89 8.94
C MET A 1 -36.90 0.86 8.45
N LEU A 2 -37.05 -0.39 8.91
CA LEU A 2 -36.31 -1.55 8.40
C LEU A 2 -37.13 -2.23 7.32
N TYR A 3 -36.45 -2.84 6.35
CA TYR A 3 -37.11 -3.54 5.25
C TYR A 3 -36.23 -4.66 4.69
N GLY A 4 -36.85 -5.57 3.97
CA GLY A 4 -36.23 -6.64 3.18
C GLY A 4 -37.20 -7.09 2.10
N TYR A 5 -36.75 -8.00 1.24
CA TYR A 5 -37.55 -8.50 0.13
C TYR A 5 -37.92 -9.99 0.31
N ARG A 6 -39.09 -10.37 -0.18
CA ARG A 6 -39.46 -11.78 -0.39
C ARG A 6 -39.67 -11.98 -1.88
N VAL A 7 -39.11 -13.03 -2.42
CA VAL A 7 -39.19 -13.34 -3.84
C VAL A 7 -39.78 -14.72 -4.01
N ASN A 8 -40.77 -14.83 -4.89
CA ASN A 8 -41.42 -16.09 -5.23
C ASN A 8 -40.94 -16.59 -6.60
N GLY A 9 -40.66 -17.87 -6.71
CA GLY A 9 -40.20 -18.49 -7.93
C GLY A 9 -39.87 -19.98 -7.74
N GLN A 10 -39.26 -20.59 -8.73
CA GLN A 10 -38.84 -21.99 -8.68
C GLN A 10 -37.67 -22.17 -7.73
N LYS A 11 -37.75 -23.15 -6.83
CA LYS A 11 -36.63 -23.60 -6.02
C LYS A 11 -36.12 -24.91 -6.60
N ASP A 12 -35.12 -24.82 -7.46
CA ASP A 12 -34.49 -25.96 -8.15
C ASP A 12 -33.02 -25.67 -8.39
N GLN A 13 -32.20 -26.18 -7.51
CA GLN A 13 -30.73 -25.96 -7.53
C GLN A 13 -30.12 -26.46 -8.85
N HIS A 14 -30.59 -27.59 -9.40
CA HIS A 14 -30.07 -28.13 -10.67
C HIS A 14 -30.33 -27.21 -11.87
N LYS A 15 -31.31 -26.32 -11.75
CA LYS A 15 -31.62 -25.28 -12.73
C LYS A 15 -31.01 -23.92 -12.33
N GLY A 16 -30.21 -23.87 -11.27
CA GLY A 16 -29.60 -22.65 -10.75
C GLY A 16 -30.62 -21.69 -10.12
N HIS A 17 -31.78 -22.15 -9.65
CA HIS A 17 -32.81 -21.32 -9.03
C HIS A 17 -32.87 -21.55 -7.52
N HIS A 18 -32.80 -20.46 -6.76
CA HIS A 18 -32.80 -20.47 -5.30
C HIS A 18 -33.92 -19.58 -4.70
N PHE A 19 -35.01 -19.36 -5.43
CA PHE A 19 -36.14 -18.59 -4.93
C PHE A 19 -36.77 -19.29 -3.73
N ASP A 20 -37.04 -18.56 -2.67
CA ASP A 20 -37.67 -19.07 -1.45
C ASP A 20 -38.49 -17.96 -0.79
N TRP A 21 -39.83 -18.11 -0.85
CA TRP A 21 -40.73 -17.10 -0.28
C TRP A 21 -40.60 -16.94 1.23
N ASP A 22 -40.21 -17.97 1.94
CA ASP A 22 -40.09 -17.92 3.41
C ASP A 22 -38.82 -17.19 3.84
N ASN A 23 -37.87 -16.99 2.94
CA ASN A 23 -36.62 -16.25 3.21
C ASN A 23 -36.81 -14.75 2.97
N VAL A 24 -36.37 -13.93 3.93
CA VAL A 24 -36.31 -12.47 3.78
C VAL A 24 -34.91 -12.05 3.35
N LEU A 25 -34.82 -11.44 2.19
CA LEU A 25 -33.56 -11.07 1.55
C LEU A 25 -33.20 -9.61 1.84
N LEU A 26 -31.92 -9.36 2.06
CA LEU A 26 -31.37 -8.02 2.14
C LEU A 26 -31.40 -7.37 0.74
N ASP A 27 -31.77 -6.09 0.70
CA ASP A 27 -31.65 -5.29 -0.51
C ASP A 27 -30.17 -5.09 -0.87
N PRO A 28 -29.70 -5.51 -2.06
CA PRO A 28 -28.31 -5.29 -2.50
C PRO A 28 -27.91 -3.80 -2.53
N TYR A 29 -28.87 -2.90 -2.72
CA TYR A 29 -28.69 -1.44 -2.77
C TYR A 29 -28.93 -0.74 -1.42
N ALA A 30 -29.07 -1.48 -0.32
CA ALA A 30 -29.30 -0.87 1.00
C ALA A 30 -28.12 0.02 1.40
N LYS A 31 -28.41 1.31 1.69
CA LYS A 31 -27.40 2.33 2.05
C LYS A 31 -27.05 2.32 3.54
N ALA A 32 -27.83 1.66 4.34
CA ALA A 32 -27.59 1.38 5.73
C ALA A 32 -28.16 0.00 6.05
N VAL A 33 -27.44 -0.77 6.83
CA VAL A 33 -27.82 -2.15 7.16
C VAL A 33 -27.84 -2.29 8.67
N LEU A 34 -28.94 -2.86 9.21
CA LEU A 34 -28.94 -3.36 10.56
C LEU A 34 -28.29 -4.74 10.53
N SER A 35 -27.11 -4.85 11.08
CA SER A 35 -26.47 -6.12 11.43
C SER A 35 -26.63 -6.40 12.93
N GLY A 36 -26.48 -7.64 13.35
CA GLY A 36 -26.60 -7.97 14.76
C GLY A 36 -25.43 -7.51 15.60
N ASP A 37 -25.65 -7.40 16.91
CA ASP A 37 -24.64 -7.09 17.90
C ASP A 37 -23.84 -8.37 18.27
N ARG A 38 -22.51 -8.32 18.27
CA ARG A 38 -21.62 -9.41 18.75
C ARG A 38 -22.07 -10.01 20.08
N LYS A 39 -22.54 -9.19 21.01
CA LYS A 39 -23.00 -9.63 22.33
C LYS A 39 -24.28 -10.47 22.26
N LYS A 40 -25.14 -10.22 21.28
CA LYS A 40 -26.37 -10.99 21.08
C LYS A 40 -26.12 -12.29 20.34
N TYR A 41 -25.12 -12.33 19.44
CA TYR A 41 -24.82 -13.54 18.66
C TYR A 41 -24.03 -14.59 19.44
N GLY A 42 -23.19 -14.21 20.41
CA GLY A 42 -22.49 -15.16 21.27
C GLY A 42 -23.40 -16.07 22.09
N GLU A 43 -24.68 -15.68 22.28
CA GLU A 43 -25.69 -16.47 22.97
C GLU A 43 -26.70 -17.17 22.02
N GLN A 44 -26.74 -16.84 20.73
CA GLN A 44 -27.72 -17.33 19.76
C GLN A 44 -27.15 -17.66 18.38
N SER A 45 -25.94 -18.20 18.29
CA SER A 45 -25.35 -18.64 17.01
C SER A 45 -25.95 -19.95 16.45
N THR A 46 -27.18 -20.25 16.74
CA THR A 46 -27.88 -21.32 16.05
C THR A 46 -28.58 -20.72 14.84
N ALA A 47 -28.21 -21.19 13.65
CA ALA A 47 -29.06 -21.05 12.47
C ALA A 47 -30.49 -21.27 12.89
N CYS A 48 -31.37 -20.29 12.60
CA CYS A 48 -32.79 -20.43 12.93
C CYS A 48 -33.32 -21.78 12.48
N ALA A 49 -33.81 -22.57 13.43
CA ALA A 49 -34.47 -23.81 13.09
C ALA A 49 -35.73 -23.49 12.25
N VAL A 50 -35.99 -24.30 11.23
CA VAL A 50 -37.17 -24.16 10.38
C VAL A 50 -38.41 -24.12 11.27
N GLY A 51 -39.12 -22.95 11.30
CA GLY A 51 -40.38 -22.80 12.04
C GLY A 51 -40.42 -21.75 13.14
N GLU A 52 -39.26 -21.12 13.48
CA GLU A 52 -39.24 -19.98 14.40
C GLU A 52 -39.37 -18.66 13.61
N GLU A 53 -40.00 -17.62 14.18
CA GLU A 53 -40.03 -16.28 13.62
C GLU A 53 -38.60 -15.69 13.60
N CYS A 54 -37.85 -16.06 12.58
CA CYS A 54 -36.48 -15.57 12.39
C CYS A 54 -36.51 -14.24 11.66
N TRP A 55 -36.16 -13.20 12.36
CA TRP A 55 -35.78 -11.96 11.70
C TRP A 55 -34.57 -12.25 10.81
N PRO A 56 -34.49 -11.68 9.58
CA PRO A 56 -33.30 -11.80 8.80
C PRO A 56 -32.11 -11.30 9.63
N GLN A 57 -30.98 -11.99 9.53
CA GLN A 57 -29.75 -11.61 10.19
C GLN A 57 -29.34 -10.15 9.82
N TYR A 58 -29.78 -9.70 8.65
CA TYR A 58 -29.59 -8.36 8.11
C TYR A 58 -30.90 -7.77 7.63
N ALA A 59 -31.08 -6.47 7.82
CA ALA A 59 -32.19 -5.72 7.26
C ALA A 59 -31.70 -4.39 6.72
N GLY A 60 -32.20 -4.00 5.56
CA GLY A 60 -31.97 -2.66 5.02
C GLY A 60 -32.66 -1.62 5.89
N ALA A 61 -31.99 -0.50 6.15
CA ALA A 61 -32.56 0.66 6.83
C ALA A 61 -32.77 1.82 5.84
N VAL A 62 -33.98 2.37 5.84
CA VAL A 62 -34.26 3.55 5.00
C VAL A 62 -33.50 4.76 5.53
N PRO A 63 -32.65 5.41 4.73
CA PRO A 63 -31.96 6.62 5.12
C PRO A 63 -32.94 7.73 5.51
N SER A 64 -32.55 8.61 6.43
CA SER A 64 -33.37 9.79 6.75
C SER A 64 -33.24 10.84 5.66
N ARG A 65 -34.33 11.48 5.29
CA ARG A 65 -34.31 12.61 4.34
C ARG A 65 -33.58 13.85 4.88
N THR A 66 -33.25 13.86 6.17
CA THR A 66 -32.56 14.96 6.86
C THR A 66 -31.07 14.71 7.08
N ASP A 67 -30.53 13.57 6.62
CA ASP A 67 -29.14 13.18 6.81
C ASP A 67 -28.21 13.85 5.77
N ASN A 68 -28.32 15.17 5.63
CA ASN A 68 -27.35 15.94 4.86
C ASN A 68 -26.05 16.04 5.70
N PHE A 69 -25.00 15.35 5.24
CA PHE A 69 -23.69 15.46 5.87
C PHE A 69 -23.01 16.77 5.44
N ASP A 70 -22.54 17.55 6.43
CA ASP A 70 -21.81 18.78 6.16
C ASP A 70 -20.31 18.51 6.00
N TRP A 71 -19.83 18.64 4.79
CA TRP A 71 -18.41 18.53 4.46
C TRP A 71 -17.59 19.76 4.84
N GLU A 72 -18.20 20.85 5.32
CA GLU A 72 -17.55 22.09 5.77
C GLU A 72 -16.61 22.69 4.72
N GLY A 73 -16.88 22.45 3.43
CA GLY A 73 -16.04 22.89 2.32
C GLY A 73 -14.72 22.11 2.17
N VAL A 74 -14.54 21.02 2.91
CA VAL A 74 -13.38 20.15 2.76
C VAL A 74 -13.49 19.36 1.45
N THR A 75 -12.43 19.34 0.68
CA THR A 75 -12.31 18.62 -0.59
C THR A 75 -11.14 17.62 -0.54
N SER A 76 -11.17 16.63 -1.42
CA SER A 76 -10.07 15.71 -1.61
C SER A 76 -8.76 16.45 -1.91
N PRO A 77 -7.60 15.99 -1.38
CA PRO A 77 -6.28 16.49 -1.75
C PRO A 77 -5.97 16.32 -3.24
N ASN A 78 -6.54 15.31 -3.87
CA ASN A 78 -6.42 15.00 -5.30
C ASN A 78 -4.97 14.89 -5.79
N TYR A 79 -4.16 14.09 -5.09
CA TYR A 79 -2.79 13.78 -5.49
C TYR A 79 -2.74 13.05 -6.82
N THR A 80 -1.67 13.27 -7.58
CA THR A 80 -1.34 12.38 -8.70
C THR A 80 -0.85 11.03 -8.20
N LEU A 81 -0.94 9.99 -9.02
CA LEU A 81 -0.45 8.66 -8.62
C LEU A 81 1.03 8.70 -8.17
N SER A 82 1.88 9.45 -8.85
CA SER A 82 3.32 9.55 -8.53
C SER A 82 3.64 10.23 -7.18
N GLU A 83 2.68 10.93 -6.58
CA GLU A 83 2.83 11.59 -5.28
C GLU A 83 2.43 10.69 -4.12
N LEU A 84 1.74 9.57 -4.39
CA LEU A 84 1.20 8.71 -3.35
C LEU A 84 2.30 7.98 -2.56
N CYS A 85 2.03 7.80 -1.28
CA CYS A 85 2.63 6.83 -0.40
C CYS A 85 1.48 6.21 0.39
N ILE A 86 1.17 4.97 0.06
CA ILE A 86 -0.02 4.28 0.54
C ILE A 86 0.30 3.58 1.87
N TYR A 87 -0.63 3.65 2.81
CA TYR A 87 -0.61 2.89 4.04
C TYR A 87 -1.83 1.96 4.05
N GLU A 88 -1.59 0.68 3.79
CA GLU A 88 -2.60 -0.35 3.86
C GLU A 88 -2.94 -0.63 5.31
N SER A 89 -4.21 -0.58 5.69
CA SER A 89 -4.63 -0.63 7.08
C SER A 89 -6.03 -1.19 7.29
N HIS A 90 -6.27 -1.71 8.48
CA HIS A 90 -7.56 -2.26 8.90
C HIS A 90 -8.24 -1.31 9.89
N VAL A 91 -9.49 -0.91 9.63
CA VAL A 91 -10.22 0.07 10.47
C VAL A 91 -10.15 -0.31 11.95
N ARG A 92 -10.54 -1.54 12.30
CA ARG A 92 -10.52 -2.00 13.69
C ARG A 92 -9.09 -2.21 14.22
N GLY A 93 -8.22 -2.84 13.42
CA GLY A 93 -6.85 -3.15 13.82
C GLY A 93 -6.02 -1.94 14.20
N LEU A 94 -6.28 -0.78 13.61
CA LEU A 94 -5.54 0.45 13.91
C LEU A 94 -5.64 0.90 15.37
N THR A 95 -6.76 0.64 16.07
CA THR A 95 -6.99 1.23 17.39
C THR A 95 -7.56 0.26 18.44
N ALA A 96 -7.84 -0.98 18.07
CA ALA A 96 -8.48 -1.96 18.94
C ALA A 96 -7.67 -2.25 20.22
N GLN A 97 -6.34 -2.27 20.17
CA GLN A 97 -5.48 -2.49 21.33
C GLN A 97 -5.64 -1.42 22.40
N GLU A 98 -5.95 -0.18 22.03
CA GLU A 98 -6.21 0.91 22.97
C GLU A 98 -7.68 0.95 23.43
N GLY A 99 -8.49 -0.06 23.14
CA GLY A 99 -9.91 -0.13 23.45
C GLY A 99 -10.82 0.60 22.47
N GLY A 100 -10.28 1.02 21.31
CA GLY A 100 -10.98 1.58 20.18
C GLY A 100 -11.43 0.52 19.17
N GLY A 101 -11.28 0.83 17.89
CA GLY A 101 -11.58 -0.05 16.76
C GLY A 101 -12.73 0.47 15.92
N THR A 102 -13.00 1.76 16.01
CA THR A 102 -14.07 2.45 15.26
C THR A 102 -13.51 3.52 14.32
N TYR A 103 -14.35 4.01 13.41
CA TYR A 103 -14.01 5.11 12.51
C TYR A 103 -13.51 6.35 13.25
N ASP A 104 -14.21 6.75 14.31
CA ASP A 104 -13.87 7.93 15.12
C ASP A 104 -12.52 7.77 15.85
N ASP A 105 -12.15 6.54 16.23
CA ASP A 105 -10.90 6.28 16.95
C ASP A 105 -9.65 6.42 16.07
N ILE A 106 -9.80 6.40 14.74
CA ILE A 106 -8.72 6.65 13.78
C ILE A 106 -8.38 8.14 13.69
N ILE A 107 -9.37 9.03 13.85
CA ILE A 107 -9.19 10.49 13.68
C ILE A 107 -8.04 11.05 14.53
N PRO A 108 -7.90 10.71 15.83
CA PRO A 108 -6.77 11.15 16.64
C PRO A 108 -5.39 10.62 16.18
N LYS A 109 -5.37 9.62 15.28
CA LYS A 109 -4.13 9.02 14.74
C LYS A 109 -3.67 9.70 13.43
N LEU A 110 -4.50 10.47 12.77
CA LEU A 110 -4.16 11.15 11.50
C LEU A 110 -2.86 11.98 11.57
N PRO A 111 -2.54 12.69 12.67
CA PRO A 111 -1.26 13.38 12.81
C PRO A 111 -0.04 12.43 12.78
N TYR A 112 -0.20 11.17 13.21
CA TYR A 112 0.87 10.17 13.10
C TYR A 112 1.13 9.82 11.63
N PHE A 113 0.10 9.49 10.86
CA PHE A 113 0.23 9.13 9.44
C PHE A 113 0.85 10.28 8.65
N LYS A 114 0.39 11.50 8.88
CA LYS A 114 0.97 12.72 8.27
C LYS A 114 2.45 12.88 8.61
N ARG A 115 2.84 12.69 9.88
CA ARG A 115 4.24 12.78 10.30
C ARG A 115 5.10 11.68 9.68
N MET A 116 4.56 10.47 9.53
CA MET A 116 5.24 9.35 8.86
C MET A 116 5.34 9.56 7.34
N GLY A 117 4.57 10.49 6.79
CA GLY A 117 4.59 10.86 5.38
C GLY A 117 3.62 10.06 4.51
N PHE A 118 2.69 9.33 5.11
CA PHE A 118 1.60 8.68 4.38
C PHE A 118 0.58 9.73 3.96
N ASN A 119 0.17 9.69 2.71
CA ASN A 119 -0.81 10.60 2.15
C ASN A 119 -2.01 9.88 1.49
N ALA A 120 -2.08 8.56 1.60
CA ALA A 120 -3.24 7.75 1.28
C ALA A 120 -3.38 6.61 2.29
N LEU A 121 -4.58 6.41 2.84
CA LEU A 121 -4.95 5.23 3.61
C LEU A 121 -5.73 4.30 2.68
N GLU A 122 -5.22 3.09 2.46
CA GLU A 122 -5.94 2.01 1.82
C GLU A 122 -6.56 1.15 2.91
N LEU A 123 -7.88 1.17 2.99
CA LEU A 123 -8.62 0.48 4.04
C LEU A 123 -9.03 -0.91 3.55
N LEU A 124 -8.61 -1.95 4.26
CA LEU A 124 -9.14 -3.31 4.08
C LEU A 124 -10.67 -3.27 4.11
N PRO A 125 -11.38 -4.30 3.59
CA PRO A 125 -12.81 -4.22 3.36
C PRO A 125 -13.57 -3.67 4.56
N MET A 126 -14.20 -2.53 4.37
CA MET A 126 -14.96 -1.81 5.38
C MET A 126 -16.47 -1.79 5.06
N HIS A 127 -16.90 -2.46 4.02
CA HIS A 127 -18.29 -2.73 3.70
C HIS A 127 -18.91 -3.69 4.73
N GLU A 128 -20.23 -3.77 4.79
CA GLU A 128 -20.87 -4.70 5.73
C GLU A 128 -20.52 -6.15 5.41
N PHE A 129 -20.00 -6.87 6.39
CA PHE A 129 -19.66 -8.29 6.36
C PHE A 129 -20.04 -8.98 7.67
N ASN A 130 -20.06 -10.31 7.69
CA ASN A 130 -20.34 -11.10 8.89
C ASN A 130 -19.07 -11.47 9.63
N GLU A 131 -18.77 -10.79 10.73
CA GLU A 131 -17.60 -11.13 11.55
C GLU A 131 -17.74 -12.47 12.29
N LEU A 132 -18.95 -12.98 12.43
CA LEU A 132 -19.22 -14.28 13.06
C LEU A 132 -19.17 -15.46 12.09
N GLU A 133 -18.76 -15.26 10.86
CA GLU A 133 -18.69 -16.29 9.82
C GLU A 133 -17.93 -17.54 10.27
N TYR A 134 -16.85 -17.34 11.06
CA TYR A 134 -16.02 -18.42 11.59
C TYR A 134 -16.26 -18.72 13.08
N SER A 135 -17.27 -18.13 13.72
CA SER A 135 -17.51 -18.20 15.16
C SER A 135 -17.90 -19.60 15.68
N THR A 136 -18.23 -20.54 14.80
CA THR A 136 -18.48 -21.95 15.17
C THR A 136 -17.19 -22.74 15.42
N ALA A 137 -16.03 -22.13 15.15
CA ALA A 137 -14.72 -22.75 15.32
C ALA A 137 -13.84 -21.92 16.26
N THR A 138 -13.01 -22.62 17.01
CA THR A 138 -12.07 -22.01 17.96
C THR A 138 -10.63 -22.12 17.45
N ASN A 139 -9.80 -21.19 17.87
CA ASN A 139 -8.36 -21.27 17.75
C ASN A 139 -7.86 -22.51 18.53
N PRO A 140 -7.26 -23.52 17.88
CA PRO A 140 -6.85 -24.74 18.57
C PRO A 140 -5.68 -24.54 19.54
N VAL A 141 -4.96 -23.42 19.45
CA VAL A 141 -3.83 -23.07 20.33
C VAL A 141 -4.29 -22.36 21.60
N THR A 142 -5.22 -21.39 21.45
CA THR A 142 -5.67 -20.55 22.59
C THR A 142 -7.05 -20.91 23.12
N GLY A 143 -7.87 -21.62 22.34
CA GLY A 143 -9.27 -21.89 22.65
C GLY A 143 -10.23 -20.72 22.43
N GLU A 144 -9.74 -19.58 21.94
CA GLU A 144 -10.55 -18.41 21.65
C GLU A 144 -11.40 -18.58 20.38
N MET A 145 -12.53 -17.89 20.32
CA MET A 145 -13.38 -17.87 19.14
C MET A 145 -12.66 -17.21 17.97
N ARG A 146 -12.84 -17.77 16.78
CA ARG A 146 -12.36 -17.15 15.52
C ARG A 146 -13.42 -16.21 14.97
N TYR A 147 -12.99 -15.12 14.34
CA TYR A 147 -13.84 -14.12 13.73
C TYR A 147 -13.39 -13.86 12.29
N ASN A 148 -14.30 -13.52 11.40
CA ASN A 148 -13.90 -12.89 10.14
C ASN A 148 -13.36 -11.50 10.47
N PHE A 149 -12.04 -11.35 10.51
CA PHE A 149 -11.39 -10.08 10.85
C PHE A 149 -11.13 -9.23 9.63
N TRP A 150 -10.60 -9.81 8.55
CA TRP A 150 -10.23 -9.02 7.37
C TRP A 150 -11.43 -8.45 6.60
N GLY A 151 -12.56 -9.17 6.58
CA GLY A 151 -13.78 -8.69 5.94
C GLY A 151 -13.92 -8.99 4.45
N TYR A 152 -13.09 -9.86 3.87
CA TYR A 152 -13.21 -10.27 2.47
C TYR A 152 -14.37 -11.24 2.23
N SER A 153 -15.53 -10.91 2.76
CA SER A 153 -16.77 -11.67 2.61
C SER A 153 -17.96 -10.71 2.67
N THR A 154 -18.14 -9.92 1.59
CA THR A 154 -19.08 -8.79 1.58
C THR A 154 -20.54 -9.26 1.56
N VAL A 155 -21.30 -8.79 2.53
CA VAL A 155 -22.75 -8.98 2.63
C VAL A 155 -23.51 -7.87 1.91
N ASN A 156 -23.08 -6.62 2.07
CA ASN A 156 -23.68 -5.45 1.41
C ASN A 156 -22.61 -4.47 0.94
N PHE A 157 -22.67 -4.10 -0.34
CA PHE A 157 -21.66 -3.28 -1.01
C PHE A 157 -21.88 -1.77 -0.86
N PHE A 158 -23.07 -1.32 -0.45
CA PHE A 158 -23.44 0.09 -0.38
C PHE A 158 -23.42 0.66 1.03
N SER A 159 -23.19 -0.14 2.06
CA SER A 159 -23.16 0.31 3.44
C SER A 159 -21.80 0.08 4.08
N PRO A 160 -21.28 1.03 4.88
CA PRO A 160 -20.12 0.80 5.71
C PRO A 160 -20.45 -0.19 6.83
N LYS A 161 -19.42 -0.89 7.31
CA LYS A 161 -19.52 -1.85 8.42
C LYS A 161 -20.07 -1.17 9.67
N GLN A 162 -21.25 -1.61 10.10
CA GLN A 162 -21.95 -1.00 11.22
C GLN A 162 -21.14 -1.06 12.53
N LEU A 163 -20.49 -2.18 12.80
CA LEU A 163 -19.75 -2.38 14.05
C LEU A 163 -18.44 -1.56 14.14
N TYR A 164 -18.04 -0.91 13.06
CA TYR A 164 -16.95 0.07 13.09
C TYR A 164 -17.44 1.48 13.47
N ALA A 165 -18.73 1.66 13.70
CA ALA A 165 -19.25 2.88 14.28
C ALA A 165 -19.26 2.82 15.81
N LYS A 166 -18.88 3.91 16.47
CA LYS A 166 -18.86 4.02 17.93
C LYS A 166 -20.26 3.92 18.55
N SER A 167 -21.25 4.46 17.83
CA SER A 167 -22.68 4.41 18.18
C SER A 167 -23.41 3.26 17.46
N ALA A 168 -22.73 2.14 17.21
CA ALA A 168 -23.34 0.97 16.59
C ALA A 168 -24.53 0.45 17.38
N GLY A 169 -25.63 0.14 16.69
CA GLY A 169 -26.83 -0.45 17.28
C GLY A 169 -27.97 0.53 17.61
N ASP A 170 -27.70 1.81 17.82
CA ASP A 170 -28.70 2.78 18.28
C ASP A 170 -29.59 3.33 17.18
N ASP A 171 -29.16 3.34 15.92
CA ASP A 171 -29.87 3.99 14.81
C ASP A 171 -30.01 3.18 13.53
N CYS A 172 -29.96 1.86 13.62
CA CYS A 172 -30.13 0.95 12.47
C CYS A 172 -29.04 1.12 11.38
N GLY A 173 -27.79 1.28 11.74
CA GLY A 173 -26.64 1.36 10.83
C GLY A 173 -26.38 2.74 10.23
N ARG A 174 -27.20 3.75 10.52
CA ARG A 174 -27.02 5.11 9.99
C ARG A 174 -25.86 5.86 10.63
N ALA A 175 -25.52 5.50 11.88
CA ALA A 175 -24.35 6.05 12.56
C ALA A 175 -23.05 5.75 11.78
N ALA A 176 -22.89 4.55 11.27
CA ALA A 176 -21.73 4.16 10.46
C ALA A 176 -21.53 5.08 9.24
N ASN A 177 -22.62 5.42 8.55
CA ASN A 177 -22.56 6.34 7.40
C ASN A 177 -22.01 7.71 7.80
N LYS A 178 -22.47 8.26 8.91
CA LYS A 178 -22.04 9.58 9.40
C LYS A 178 -20.61 9.54 9.91
N GLU A 179 -20.27 8.55 10.73
CA GLU A 179 -18.93 8.42 11.31
C GLU A 179 -17.88 8.16 10.24
N PHE A 180 -18.18 7.32 9.24
CA PHE A 180 -17.26 7.09 8.13
C PHE A 180 -17.07 8.34 7.25
N LYS A 181 -18.14 9.08 6.92
CA LYS A 181 -18.02 10.39 6.24
C LYS A 181 -17.17 11.36 7.06
N THR A 182 -17.29 11.33 8.38
CA THR A 182 -16.47 12.18 9.28
C THR A 182 -15.00 11.78 9.20
N LEU A 183 -14.69 10.47 9.21
CA LEU A 183 -13.32 10.00 9.03
C LEU A 183 -12.73 10.47 7.70
N VAL A 184 -13.44 10.29 6.58
CA VAL A 184 -12.97 10.74 5.26
C VAL A 184 -12.74 12.24 5.24
N LYS A 185 -13.68 13.05 5.78
CA LYS A 185 -13.52 14.49 5.90
C LYS A 185 -12.26 14.87 6.68
N GLU A 186 -12.00 14.23 7.81
CA GLU A 186 -10.82 14.51 8.62
C GLU A 186 -9.52 14.02 7.95
N CYS A 187 -9.55 12.89 7.21
CA CYS A 187 -8.44 12.47 6.36
C CYS A 187 -8.09 13.56 5.34
N HIS A 188 -9.06 14.04 4.58
CA HIS A 188 -8.86 15.10 3.59
C HIS A 188 -8.34 16.40 4.23
N ARG A 189 -8.88 16.80 5.39
CA ARG A 189 -8.40 17.98 6.15
C ARG A 189 -6.93 17.83 6.55
N ASN A 190 -6.47 16.62 6.77
CA ASN A 190 -5.06 16.33 7.08
C ASN A 190 -4.18 16.08 5.84
N GLY A 191 -4.73 16.18 4.63
CA GLY A 191 -4.01 15.92 3.39
C GLY A 191 -3.78 14.41 3.16
N ILE A 192 -4.74 13.58 3.53
CA ILE A 192 -4.71 12.13 3.37
C ILE A 192 -5.90 11.71 2.53
N GLU A 193 -5.67 11.01 1.44
CA GLU A 193 -6.69 10.38 0.61
C GLU A 193 -7.15 9.04 1.22
N VAL A 194 -8.35 8.60 0.85
CA VAL A 194 -8.91 7.32 1.29
C VAL A 194 -9.18 6.45 0.08
N ILE A 195 -8.56 5.28 0.07
CA ILE A 195 -8.73 4.22 -0.93
C ILE A 195 -9.47 3.06 -0.26
N LEU A 196 -10.50 2.54 -0.90
CA LEU A 196 -11.22 1.38 -0.39
C LEU A 196 -10.78 0.11 -1.09
N ASP A 197 -10.53 -0.94 -0.30
CA ASP A 197 -10.40 -2.29 -0.81
C ASP A 197 -11.81 -2.86 -1.05
N VAL A 198 -12.10 -3.24 -2.31
CA VAL A 198 -13.42 -3.67 -2.76
C VAL A 198 -13.41 -5.09 -3.30
N VAL A 199 -14.34 -5.89 -2.83
CA VAL A 199 -14.40 -7.33 -3.11
C VAL A 199 -15.57 -7.64 -4.05
N PHE A 200 -15.41 -7.35 -5.36
CA PHE A 200 -16.45 -7.65 -6.35
C PHE A 200 -16.26 -9.00 -7.04
N ASN A 201 -15.27 -9.77 -6.63
CA ASN A 201 -15.03 -11.08 -7.23
C ASN A 201 -15.95 -12.18 -6.69
N HIS A 202 -16.45 -12.04 -5.47
CA HIS A 202 -17.38 -12.96 -4.81
C HIS A 202 -18.27 -12.25 -3.78
N THR A 203 -19.17 -13.00 -3.15
CA THR A 203 -20.04 -12.50 -2.07
C THR A 203 -20.00 -13.45 -0.86
N ALA A 204 -20.51 -12.97 0.28
CA ALA A 204 -20.61 -13.74 1.51
C ALA A 204 -21.60 -14.94 1.45
N GLU A 205 -22.24 -15.21 0.32
CA GLU A 205 -23.23 -16.26 0.21
C GLU A 205 -22.63 -17.67 0.03
N GLY A 206 -21.29 -17.78 -0.11
CA GLY A 206 -20.57 -19.05 -0.22
C GLY A 206 -20.90 -19.85 -1.49
N ASN A 207 -20.70 -21.18 -1.46
CA ASN A 207 -21.00 -22.05 -2.59
C ASN A 207 -22.53 -22.28 -2.77
N GLU A 208 -22.93 -23.15 -3.69
CA GLU A 208 -24.34 -23.42 -4.01
C GLU A 208 -25.17 -23.93 -2.81
N ARG A 209 -24.53 -24.36 -1.72
CA ARG A 209 -25.14 -24.80 -0.46
C ARG A 209 -25.07 -23.75 0.64
N GLY A 210 -24.45 -22.60 0.36
CA GLY A 210 -24.30 -21.51 1.33
C GLY A 210 -25.61 -20.76 1.59
N LEU A 211 -25.48 -19.66 2.31
CA LEU A 211 -26.61 -18.85 2.76
C LEU A 211 -27.27 -18.10 1.58
N SER A 212 -28.58 -17.88 1.66
CA SER A 212 -29.30 -16.97 0.78
C SER A 212 -29.61 -15.69 1.53
N LEU A 213 -28.70 -14.72 1.45
CA LEU A 213 -28.78 -13.45 2.16
C LEU A 213 -29.41 -12.35 1.31
N SER A 214 -29.11 -12.34 0.00
CA SER A 214 -29.45 -11.27 -0.92
C SER A 214 -29.51 -11.78 -2.36
N PHE A 215 -28.42 -11.73 -3.11
CA PHE A 215 -28.29 -11.98 -4.55
C PHE A 215 -28.81 -13.35 -5.00
N ARG A 216 -28.45 -14.40 -4.26
CA ARG A 216 -28.86 -15.77 -4.56
C ARG A 216 -30.36 -15.92 -4.58
N GLY A 217 -31.05 -15.38 -3.57
CA GLY A 217 -32.50 -15.46 -3.45
C GLY A 217 -33.23 -14.50 -4.39
N LEU A 218 -32.58 -13.44 -4.88
CA LEU A 218 -33.15 -12.49 -5.84
C LEU A 218 -33.12 -13.02 -7.26
N ASP A 219 -31.94 -13.37 -7.78
CA ASP A 219 -31.76 -14.00 -9.09
C ASP A 219 -30.37 -14.63 -9.21
N ASN A 220 -30.24 -15.85 -8.74
CA ASN A 220 -28.97 -16.55 -8.63
C ASN A 220 -28.15 -16.58 -9.94
N ARG A 221 -28.81 -16.86 -11.07
CA ARG A 221 -28.12 -17.03 -12.36
C ARG A 221 -27.62 -15.72 -12.97
N THR A 222 -28.23 -14.61 -12.62
CA THR A 222 -27.78 -13.27 -13.05
C THR A 222 -26.53 -12.87 -12.28
N TYR A 223 -26.54 -13.07 -10.97
CA TYR A 223 -25.48 -12.54 -10.10
C TYR A 223 -24.27 -13.46 -9.97
N TYR A 224 -24.41 -14.77 -10.18
CA TYR A 224 -23.29 -15.71 -10.05
C TYR A 224 -22.93 -16.38 -11.36
N MET A 225 -21.67 -16.76 -11.49
CA MET A 225 -21.20 -17.62 -12.56
C MET A 225 -21.61 -19.06 -12.25
N VAL A 226 -22.76 -19.49 -12.81
CA VAL A 226 -23.35 -20.80 -12.57
C VAL A 226 -22.89 -21.78 -13.65
N ALA A 227 -22.43 -22.94 -13.21
CA ALA A 227 -22.10 -24.08 -14.05
C ALA A 227 -23.34 -24.93 -14.37
N PRO A 228 -23.29 -25.78 -15.39
CA PRO A 228 -24.31 -26.81 -15.64
C PRO A 228 -24.59 -27.62 -14.37
N GLN A 229 -25.85 -27.86 -14.08
CA GLN A 229 -26.38 -28.51 -12.88
C GLN A 229 -26.47 -27.62 -11.63
N GLY A 230 -26.22 -26.30 -11.75
CA GLY A 230 -26.45 -25.31 -10.70
C GLY A 230 -25.30 -25.13 -9.72
N GLU A 231 -24.18 -25.76 -9.95
CA GLU A 231 -22.93 -25.51 -9.21
C GLU A 231 -22.35 -24.14 -9.58
N PHE A 232 -21.45 -23.62 -8.75
CA PHE A 232 -20.81 -22.35 -9.04
C PHE A 232 -19.38 -22.53 -9.58
N TYR A 233 -19.01 -21.70 -10.57
CA TYR A 233 -17.60 -21.46 -10.84
C TYR A 233 -16.97 -20.76 -9.63
N ASN A 234 -15.79 -21.20 -9.23
CA ASN A 234 -15.11 -20.72 -8.01
C ASN A 234 -13.69 -20.22 -8.32
N TYR A 235 -13.59 -19.15 -9.12
CA TYR A 235 -12.32 -18.50 -9.42
C TYR A 235 -11.78 -17.66 -8.25
N SER A 236 -12.64 -17.36 -7.26
CA SER A 236 -12.25 -16.62 -6.06
C SER A 236 -11.63 -17.49 -4.96
N GLY A 237 -11.86 -18.81 -4.99
CA GLY A 237 -11.54 -19.69 -3.87
C GLY A 237 -12.55 -19.65 -2.72
N CYS A 238 -13.51 -18.69 -2.73
CA CYS A 238 -14.48 -18.44 -1.64
C CYS A 238 -15.84 -19.10 -1.85
N GLY A 239 -15.94 -20.03 -2.80
CA GLY A 239 -17.15 -20.83 -3.05
C GLY A 239 -18.06 -20.30 -4.16
N ASN A 240 -17.94 -19.06 -4.56
CA ASN A 240 -18.68 -18.47 -5.69
C ASN A 240 -17.81 -17.47 -6.46
N THR A 241 -18.24 -17.17 -7.67
CA THR A 241 -17.68 -16.08 -8.48
C THR A 241 -18.82 -15.18 -8.91
N PHE A 242 -18.69 -13.89 -8.59
CA PHE A 242 -19.66 -12.88 -9.00
C PHE A 242 -19.59 -12.68 -10.53
N ASN A 243 -20.73 -12.64 -11.21
CA ASN A 243 -20.82 -12.61 -12.69
C ASN A 243 -20.57 -11.21 -13.23
N CYS A 244 -19.39 -10.65 -12.97
CA CYS A 244 -19.02 -9.23 -13.11
C CYS A 244 -19.32 -8.64 -14.50
N ASN A 245 -19.16 -9.42 -15.57
CA ASN A 245 -19.39 -8.96 -16.94
C ASN A 245 -20.83 -9.16 -17.43
N HIS A 246 -21.73 -9.75 -16.61
CA HIS A 246 -23.17 -9.73 -16.89
C HIS A 246 -23.69 -8.28 -16.81
N PRO A 247 -24.53 -7.81 -17.77
CA PRO A 247 -24.96 -6.40 -17.83
C PRO A 247 -25.55 -5.85 -16.52
N VAL A 248 -26.40 -6.61 -15.84
CA VAL A 248 -27.03 -6.22 -14.57
C VAL A 248 -26.00 -6.09 -13.45
N VAL A 249 -25.06 -7.04 -13.36
CA VAL A 249 -24.03 -7.04 -12.32
C VAL A 249 -23.03 -5.92 -12.56
N ARG A 250 -22.65 -5.68 -13.82
CA ARG A 250 -21.80 -4.57 -14.21
C ARG A 250 -22.41 -3.21 -13.83
N GLU A 251 -23.70 -3.01 -14.10
CA GLU A 251 -24.43 -1.79 -13.71
C GLU A 251 -24.40 -1.62 -12.18
N PHE A 252 -24.71 -2.69 -11.44
CA PHE A 252 -24.66 -2.71 -9.98
C PHE A 252 -23.28 -2.27 -9.44
N ILE A 253 -22.20 -2.83 -10.00
CA ILE A 253 -20.82 -2.49 -9.55
C ILE A 253 -20.49 -1.02 -9.86
N VAL A 254 -20.80 -0.55 -11.07
CA VAL A 254 -20.56 0.83 -11.46
C VAL A 254 -21.34 1.81 -10.58
N ASP A 255 -22.61 1.52 -10.30
CA ASP A 255 -23.46 2.33 -9.41
C ASP A 255 -22.91 2.36 -7.98
N CYS A 256 -22.43 1.21 -7.49
CA CYS A 256 -21.80 1.11 -6.17
C CYS A 256 -20.55 2.00 -6.07
N LEU A 257 -19.63 1.87 -7.00
CA LEU A 257 -18.39 2.66 -7.01
C LEU A 257 -18.70 4.18 -7.11
N LYS A 258 -19.64 4.57 -7.97
CA LYS A 258 -20.07 5.97 -8.11
C LYS A 258 -20.68 6.50 -6.81
N TYR A 259 -21.45 5.68 -6.12
CA TYR A 259 -22.02 6.05 -4.82
C TYR A 259 -20.94 6.37 -3.79
N TRP A 260 -19.91 5.53 -3.68
CA TRP A 260 -18.79 5.78 -2.77
C TRP A 260 -18.01 7.07 -3.13
N VAL A 261 -17.80 7.34 -4.41
CA VAL A 261 -17.15 8.58 -4.84
C VAL A 261 -18.00 9.81 -4.57
N THR A 262 -19.30 9.76 -4.89
CA THR A 262 -20.16 10.95 -4.82
C THR A 262 -20.67 11.25 -3.41
N GLU A 263 -20.94 10.21 -2.61
CA GLU A 263 -21.53 10.36 -1.28
C GLU A 263 -20.48 10.40 -0.15
N TYR A 264 -19.36 9.69 -0.34
CA TYR A 264 -18.31 9.58 0.68
C TYR A 264 -17.01 10.27 0.29
N HIS A 265 -16.95 10.84 -0.92
CA HIS A 265 -15.75 11.48 -1.47
C HIS A 265 -14.51 10.57 -1.49
N ILE A 266 -14.71 9.27 -1.74
CA ILE A 266 -13.63 8.30 -1.83
C ILE A 266 -12.71 8.62 -3.01
N ASP A 267 -11.39 8.54 -2.79
CA ASP A 267 -10.35 8.96 -3.73
C ASP A 267 -9.87 7.84 -4.65
N GLY A 268 -10.16 6.60 -4.31
CA GLY A 268 -9.76 5.45 -5.12
C GLY A 268 -10.26 4.11 -4.60
N PHE A 269 -9.98 3.08 -5.39
CA PHE A 269 -10.34 1.70 -5.08
C PHE A 269 -9.18 0.76 -5.41
N ARG A 270 -8.92 -0.19 -4.52
CA ARG A 270 -8.14 -1.39 -4.79
C ARG A 270 -9.12 -2.55 -4.99
N PHE A 271 -9.03 -3.23 -6.09
CA PHE A 271 -9.95 -4.32 -6.45
C PHE A 271 -9.29 -5.65 -6.12
N ASP A 272 -9.88 -6.35 -5.16
CA ASP A 272 -9.49 -7.69 -4.75
C ASP A 272 -9.70 -8.69 -5.90
N LEU A 273 -8.71 -9.55 -6.16
CA LEU A 273 -8.72 -10.55 -7.23
C LEU A 273 -9.27 -9.99 -8.56
N ALA A 274 -8.76 -8.83 -8.98
CA ALA A 274 -9.29 -8.05 -10.09
C ALA A 274 -9.32 -8.81 -11.43
N SER A 275 -8.49 -9.84 -11.60
CA SER A 275 -8.52 -10.69 -12.80
C SER A 275 -9.89 -11.36 -13.03
N ILE A 276 -10.70 -11.55 -11.99
CA ILE A 276 -12.07 -12.05 -12.13
C ILE A 276 -12.95 -11.10 -12.94
N MET A 277 -12.71 -9.78 -12.82
CA MET A 277 -13.44 -8.77 -13.60
C MET A 277 -13.12 -8.82 -15.11
N THR A 278 -12.07 -9.54 -15.50
CA THR A 278 -11.72 -9.74 -16.90
C THR A 278 -12.32 -11.01 -17.51
N ARG A 279 -12.92 -11.87 -16.68
CA ARG A 279 -13.44 -13.16 -17.14
C ARG A 279 -14.76 -13.04 -17.89
N ALA A 280 -14.92 -13.87 -18.93
CA ALA A 280 -16.17 -13.97 -19.69
C ALA A 280 -17.32 -14.41 -18.78
N PRO A 281 -18.53 -13.79 -18.92
CA PRO A 281 -19.66 -14.08 -18.05
C PRO A 281 -20.25 -15.47 -18.31
N SER A 282 -20.90 -16.03 -17.28
CA SER A 282 -21.77 -17.21 -17.45
C SER A 282 -23.16 -16.75 -17.84
N ASN A 283 -23.64 -17.19 -18.98
CA ASN A 283 -25.03 -17.01 -19.45
C ASN A 283 -25.80 -18.34 -19.50
N TRP A 284 -25.33 -19.34 -18.73
CA TRP A 284 -25.94 -20.65 -18.73
C TRP A 284 -27.43 -20.59 -18.33
N GLN A 285 -28.26 -21.23 -19.12
CA GLN A 285 -29.69 -21.44 -18.85
C GLN A 285 -29.98 -22.94 -18.91
N ALA A 286 -30.61 -23.45 -17.85
CA ALA A 286 -31.10 -24.81 -17.87
C ALA A 286 -32.17 -24.99 -18.94
N PRO A 287 -32.32 -26.20 -19.53
CA PRO A 287 -33.45 -26.54 -20.35
C PRO A 287 -34.74 -26.28 -19.56
N ASN A 288 -35.72 -25.61 -20.15
CA ASN A 288 -37.02 -25.40 -19.54
C ASN A 288 -38.08 -26.26 -20.18
N ASP A 289 -39.22 -26.46 -19.46
CA ASP A 289 -40.34 -27.27 -19.91
C ASP A 289 -41.10 -26.63 -21.08
N GLU A 290 -40.80 -25.39 -21.46
CA GLU A 290 -41.41 -24.65 -22.56
C GLU A 290 -40.67 -24.81 -23.91
N GLY A 291 -39.72 -25.74 -24.00
CA GLY A 291 -39.00 -26.09 -25.23
C GLY A 291 -37.78 -25.25 -25.54
N HIS A 292 -37.30 -24.42 -24.62
CA HIS A 292 -35.93 -23.88 -24.70
C HIS A 292 -34.92 -25.02 -24.51
N PRO A 293 -34.06 -25.27 -25.51
CA PRO A 293 -33.09 -26.38 -25.43
C PRO A 293 -32.05 -26.23 -24.32
N GLY A 294 -32.09 -25.12 -23.56
CA GLY A 294 -31.00 -24.70 -22.69
C GLY A 294 -29.81 -24.19 -23.50
N THR A 295 -28.99 -23.36 -22.91
CA THR A 295 -27.63 -23.14 -23.42
C THR A 295 -26.81 -24.30 -22.88
N GLY A 296 -26.77 -25.40 -23.65
CA GLY A 296 -26.05 -26.61 -23.23
C GLY A 296 -24.54 -26.36 -23.16
N MET A 297 -23.82 -27.27 -22.51
CA MET A 297 -22.36 -27.30 -22.44
C MET A 297 -21.68 -27.36 -23.83
N ASP A 298 -22.44 -27.62 -24.89
CA ASP A 298 -21.92 -27.82 -26.23
C ASP A 298 -21.67 -26.51 -27.01
N ASN A 299 -22.04 -25.35 -26.44
CA ASN A 299 -21.64 -24.08 -27.01
C ASN A 299 -20.22 -23.77 -26.53
N ASN A 300 -19.25 -24.32 -27.24
CA ASN A 300 -17.84 -23.88 -27.24
C ASN A 300 -17.69 -22.41 -27.70
N GLU A 301 -18.70 -21.60 -27.49
CA GLU A 301 -18.67 -20.17 -27.68
C GLU A 301 -18.02 -19.57 -26.47
N ILE A 302 -16.79 -19.13 -26.64
CA ILE A 302 -15.93 -18.39 -25.69
C ILE A 302 -16.09 -18.99 -24.30
N GLY A 303 -15.14 -19.82 -23.89
CA GLY A 303 -15.20 -20.54 -22.63
C GLY A 303 -15.59 -19.63 -21.48
N VAL A 304 -16.67 -19.99 -20.79
CA VAL A 304 -17.07 -19.30 -19.56
C VAL A 304 -15.86 -19.15 -18.66
N GLY A 305 -15.57 -17.93 -18.24
CA GLY A 305 -14.44 -17.65 -17.37
C GLY A 305 -13.08 -17.47 -18.07
N GLU A 306 -12.99 -17.54 -19.40
CA GLU A 306 -11.78 -17.12 -20.10
C GLU A 306 -11.55 -15.61 -19.95
N ALA A 307 -10.27 -15.19 -19.92
CA ALA A 307 -9.92 -13.79 -19.87
C ALA A 307 -10.29 -13.07 -21.20
N LEU A 308 -10.97 -11.95 -21.07
CA LEU A 308 -11.37 -11.09 -22.20
C LEU A 308 -10.28 -10.05 -22.47
N ASP A 309 -9.96 -9.81 -23.72
CA ASP A 309 -9.04 -8.74 -24.13
C ASP A 309 -9.62 -7.33 -23.87
N ASP A 310 -10.94 -7.17 -23.99
CA ASP A 310 -11.68 -5.94 -23.70
C ASP A 310 -12.86 -6.23 -22.75
N PRO A 311 -12.56 -6.40 -21.44
CA PRO A 311 -13.58 -6.75 -20.46
C PRO A 311 -14.56 -5.59 -20.22
N PRO A 312 -15.88 -5.82 -20.43
CA PRO A 312 -16.88 -4.75 -20.38
C PRO A 312 -16.95 -4.00 -19.05
N LEU A 313 -16.71 -4.66 -17.92
CA LEU A 313 -16.72 -4.00 -16.61
C LEU A 313 -15.52 -3.06 -16.44
N VAL A 314 -14.31 -3.55 -16.74
CA VAL A 314 -13.09 -2.74 -16.60
C VAL A 314 -13.14 -1.54 -17.54
N SER A 315 -13.62 -1.76 -18.78
CA SER A 315 -13.87 -0.70 -19.76
C SER A 315 -14.90 0.33 -19.26
N ALA A 316 -16.02 -0.12 -18.69
CA ALA A 316 -17.06 0.76 -18.15
C ALA A 316 -16.54 1.63 -16.99
N ILE A 317 -15.82 1.06 -16.03
CA ILE A 317 -15.20 1.79 -14.92
C ILE A 317 -14.20 2.83 -15.45
N SER A 318 -13.34 2.43 -16.38
CA SER A 318 -12.28 3.29 -16.92
C SER A 318 -12.82 4.50 -17.67
N ASN A 319 -13.94 4.33 -18.39
CA ASN A 319 -14.54 5.37 -19.24
C ASN A 319 -15.64 6.17 -18.55
N ASP A 320 -16.06 5.79 -17.33
CA ASP A 320 -17.04 6.57 -16.57
C ASP A 320 -16.46 7.96 -16.20
N PRO A 321 -17.22 9.05 -16.40
CA PRO A 321 -16.73 10.41 -16.15
C PRO A 321 -16.43 10.72 -14.67
N ILE A 322 -16.92 9.94 -13.73
CA ILE A 322 -16.65 10.03 -12.30
C ILE A 322 -15.51 9.07 -11.94
N LEU A 323 -15.67 7.78 -12.24
CA LEU A 323 -14.73 6.73 -11.83
C LEU A 323 -13.37 6.84 -12.54
N GLY A 324 -13.35 7.30 -13.78
CA GLY A 324 -12.09 7.51 -14.51
C GLY A 324 -11.22 8.66 -13.95
N LYS A 325 -11.64 9.35 -12.89
CA LYS A 325 -10.88 10.42 -12.22
C LYS A 325 -10.31 10.02 -10.87
N VAL A 326 -10.74 8.91 -10.29
CA VAL A 326 -10.22 8.39 -9.03
C VAL A 326 -9.12 7.36 -9.28
N LYS A 327 -8.39 6.99 -8.24
CA LYS A 327 -7.33 5.98 -8.33
C LYS A 327 -7.94 4.61 -8.49
N LEU A 328 -7.50 3.87 -9.52
CA LEU A 328 -7.93 2.52 -9.81
C LEU A 328 -6.72 1.59 -9.68
N ILE A 329 -6.77 0.67 -8.75
CA ILE A 329 -5.67 -0.24 -8.42
C ILE A 329 -6.18 -1.67 -8.55
N ALA A 330 -5.51 -2.50 -9.34
CA ALA A 330 -5.85 -3.89 -9.51
C ALA A 330 -4.90 -4.79 -8.73
N GLU A 331 -5.47 -5.73 -7.98
CA GLU A 331 -4.78 -6.97 -7.66
C GLU A 331 -4.94 -7.91 -8.85
N ALA A 332 -3.93 -7.93 -9.73
CA ALA A 332 -4.05 -8.48 -11.08
C ALA A 332 -3.80 -10.00 -11.14
N TRP A 333 -4.47 -10.77 -10.26
CA TRP A 333 -4.50 -12.24 -10.26
C TRP A 333 -5.82 -12.78 -9.68
N ASP A 334 -6.01 -14.10 -9.71
CA ASP A 334 -7.11 -14.79 -9.02
C ASP A 334 -6.74 -16.21 -8.57
N ALA A 335 -7.60 -16.84 -7.77
CA ALA A 335 -7.39 -18.19 -7.25
C ALA A 335 -7.57 -19.28 -8.31
N GLY A 336 -8.12 -18.97 -9.48
CA GLY A 336 -8.23 -19.87 -10.63
C GLY A 336 -6.94 -19.95 -11.46
N GLY A 337 -5.88 -19.22 -11.08
CA GLY A 337 -4.57 -19.25 -11.72
C GLY A 337 -4.38 -18.22 -12.84
N LEU A 338 -5.31 -17.32 -13.07
CA LEU A 338 -5.12 -16.20 -13.99
C LEU A 338 -4.23 -15.15 -13.32
N TYR A 339 -3.05 -14.88 -13.92
CA TYR A 339 -2.07 -13.92 -13.42
C TYR A 339 -1.79 -12.86 -14.49
N GLN A 340 -2.23 -11.63 -14.26
CA GLN A 340 -2.20 -10.54 -15.23
C GLN A 340 -1.33 -9.35 -14.80
N VAL A 341 -0.41 -9.52 -13.85
CA VAL A 341 0.53 -8.45 -13.47
C VAL A 341 1.36 -8.05 -14.69
N GLY A 342 1.27 -6.79 -15.07
CA GLY A 342 1.87 -6.25 -16.29
C GLY A 342 1.00 -6.37 -17.53
N SER A 343 -0.07 -7.15 -17.52
CA SER A 343 -0.97 -7.38 -18.67
C SER A 343 -2.45 -7.12 -18.37
N PHE A 344 -2.79 -6.65 -17.17
CA PHE A 344 -4.17 -6.28 -16.85
C PHE A 344 -4.70 -5.19 -17.79
N PRO A 345 -5.94 -5.25 -18.27
CA PRO A 345 -6.54 -4.26 -19.15
C PRO A 345 -6.64 -2.89 -18.47
N HIS A 346 -5.66 -2.02 -18.69
CA HIS A 346 -5.44 -0.81 -17.88
C HIS A 346 -6.10 0.46 -18.41
N TYR A 347 -6.49 0.53 -19.70
CA TYR A 347 -7.08 1.70 -20.36
C TYR A 347 -6.35 3.04 -20.06
N GLY A 348 -5.03 2.97 -19.78
CA GLY A 348 -4.21 4.13 -19.42
C GLY A 348 -4.46 4.70 -18.01
N LYS A 349 -5.18 4.00 -17.13
CA LYS A 349 -5.62 4.51 -15.81
C LYS A 349 -5.30 3.62 -14.63
N TRP A 350 -5.31 2.30 -14.82
CA TRP A 350 -5.13 1.35 -13.73
C TRP A 350 -3.67 1.19 -13.35
N ALA A 351 -3.40 1.32 -12.06
CA ALA A 351 -2.19 0.81 -11.42
C ALA A 351 -2.42 -0.62 -10.95
N GLU A 352 -1.35 -1.34 -10.70
CA GLU A 352 -1.40 -2.73 -10.24
C GLU A 352 -0.56 -2.91 -8.98
N TRP A 353 -1.03 -3.70 -8.03
CA TRP A 353 -0.17 -4.28 -7.00
C TRP A 353 0.90 -5.13 -7.68
N ASN A 354 2.17 -4.71 -7.56
CA ASN A 354 3.27 -5.39 -8.24
C ASN A 354 3.80 -6.55 -7.40
N GLY A 355 3.15 -7.70 -7.50
CA GLY A 355 3.58 -8.92 -6.82
C GLY A 355 4.98 -9.39 -7.24
N ARG A 356 5.43 -9.08 -8.48
CA ARG A 356 6.79 -9.39 -8.92
C ARG A 356 7.83 -8.52 -8.24
N PHE A 357 7.55 -7.23 -8.07
CA PHE A 357 8.43 -6.38 -7.26
C PHE A 357 8.62 -6.94 -5.85
N ARG A 358 7.53 -7.39 -5.21
CA ARG A 358 7.56 -8.02 -3.89
C ARG A 358 8.49 -9.23 -3.87
N ASP A 359 8.24 -10.20 -4.73
CA ASP A 359 8.93 -11.48 -4.69
C ASP A 359 10.39 -11.36 -5.11
N ASP A 360 10.66 -10.59 -6.16
CA ASP A 360 12.01 -10.40 -6.71
C ASP A 360 12.89 -9.58 -5.78
N THR A 361 12.34 -8.55 -5.13
CA THR A 361 13.06 -7.77 -4.12
C THR A 361 13.36 -8.61 -2.88
N ARG A 362 12.43 -9.45 -2.42
CA ARG A 362 12.66 -10.39 -1.31
C ARG A 362 13.78 -11.37 -1.63
N ASN A 363 13.76 -11.96 -2.82
CA ASN A 363 14.78 -12.91 -3.27
C ASN A 363 16.17 -12.28 -3.35
N PHE A 364 16.30 -11.07 -3.90
CA PHE A 364 17.58 -10.38 -3.94
C PHE A 364 18.08 -10.03 -2.53
N ILE A 365 17.28 -9.41 -1.69
CA ILE A 365 17.70 -8.95 -0.34
C ILE A 365 18.10 -10.13 0.56
N ARG A 366 17.44 -11.29 0.46
CA ARG A 366 17.87 -12.49 1.18
C ARG A 366 19.10 -13.16 0.58
N GLY A 367 19.57 -12.70 -0.61
CA GLY A 367 20.82 -13.10 -1.24
C GLY A 367 20.72 -14.36 -2.08
N PHE A 368 19.61 -14.56 -2.79
CA PHE A 368 19.49 -15.61 -3.81
C PHE A 368 20.27 -15.24 -5.07
N ASP A 369 20.84 -16.24 -5.72
CA ASP A 369 21.55 -16.11 -6.98
C ASP A 369 20.58 -15.80 -8.13
N GLY A 370 21.06 -15.10 -9.17
CA GLY A 370 20.28 -14.78 -10.36
C GLY A 370 19.37 -13.54 -10.25
N TYR A 371 19.33 -12.88 -9.09
CA TYR A 371 18.39 -11.77 -8.87
C TYR A 371 18.97 -10.36 -9.03
N ALA A 372 20.27 -10.20 -9.30
CA ALA A 372 20.88 -8.86 -9.43
C ALA A 372 20.26 -8.04 -10.57
N GLY A 373 20.17 -8.59 -11.78
CA GLY A 373 19.54 -7.95 -12.93
C GLY A 373 18.04 -7.76 -12.76
N ILE A 374 17.35 -8.73 -12.14
CA ILE A 374 15.91 -8.67 -11.86
C ILE A 374 15.60 -7.56 -10.83
N PHE A 375 16.44 -7.41 -9.79
CA PHE A 375 16.30 -6.34 -8.82
C PHE A 375 16.57 -4.96 -9.45
N ALA A 376 17.53 -4.85 -10.37
CA ALA A 376 17.75 -3.63 -11.14
C ALA A 376 16.51 -3.22 -11.95
N GLU A 377 15.81 -4.17 -12.53
CA GLU A 377 14.52 -3.96 -13.19
C GLU A 377 13.46 -3.43 -12.21
N CYS A 378 13.38 -4.00 -11.00
CA CYS A 378 12.51 -3.51 -9.92
C CYS A 378 12.82 -2.05 -9.55
N ILE A 379 14.10 -1.70 -9.39
CA ILE A 379 14.55 -0.31 -9.11
C ILE A 379 14.05 0.67 -10.17
N CYS A 380 14.04 0.25 -11.44
CA CYS A 380 13.55 1.07 -12.56
C CYS A 380 12.02 1.21 -12.64
N GLY A 381 11.25 0.58 -11.75
CA GLY A 381 9.79 0.59 -11.76
C GLY A 381 9.19 -0.48 -12.67
N SER A 382 9.90 -1.57 -12.88
CA SER A 382 9.49 -2.75 -13.67
C SER A 382 9.09 -2.42 -15.11
N PRO A 383 9.97 -1.76 -15.91
CA PRO A 383 9.67 -1.36 -17.28
C PRO A 383 9.28 -2.53 -18.20
N THR A 384 9.79 -3.74 -18.01
CA THR A 384 9.39 -4.93 -18.77
C THR A 384 7.91 -5.26 -18.59
N LEU A 385 7.34 -4.95 -17.42
CA LEU A 385 5.92 -5.16 -17.14
C LEU A 385 5.06 -3.99 -17.64
N TYR A 386 5.53 -2.76 -17.46
CA TYR A 386 4.65 -1.57 -17.56
C TYR A 386 4.99 -0.62 -18.71
N SER A 387 6.11 -0.74 -19.45
CA SER A 387 6.42 0.18 -20.54
C SER A 387 5.53 0.00 -21.76
N GLN A 388 4.90 -1.16 -21.93
CA GLN A 388 3.96 -1.41 -23.01
C GLN A 388 2.62 -0.71 -22.74
N GLY A 389 1.92 -0.31 -23.80
CA GLY A 389 0.62 0.35 -23.69
C GLY A 389 0.66 1.78 -23.12
N GLY A 390 1.84 2.41 -23.02
CA GLY A 390 2.00 3.80 -22.57
C GLY A 390 1.91 3.98 -21.05
N ARG A 391 1.99 2.90 -20.28
CA ARG A 391 2.08 2.98 -18.81
C ARG A 391 3.41 3.59 -18.38
N LYS A 392 3.48 4.04 -17.14
CA LYS A 392 4.58 4.77 -16.51
C LYS A 392 5.00 4.10 -15.21
N PRO A 393 6.14 4.44 -14.60
CA PRO A 393 6.56 3.85 -13.33
C PRO A 393 5.49 3.89 -12.23
N HIS A 394 4.68 4.94 -12.19
CA HIS A 394 3.61 5.11 -11.20
C HIS A 394 2.39 4.20 -11.40
N HIS A 395 2.37 3.34 -12.42
CA HIS A 395 1.37 2.27 -12.50
C HIS A 395 1.77 1.02 -11.70
N SER A 396 3.01 1.00 -11.17
CA SER A 396 3.48 -0.02 -10.24
C SER A 396 3.25 0.43 -8.79
N ILE A 397 2.37 -0.24 -8.06
CA ILE A 397 2.29 -0.16 -6.60
C ILE A 397 3.32 -1.13 -6.05
N ASN A 398 4.42 -0.58 -5.54
CA ASN A 398 5.52 -1.35 -4.98
C ASN A 398 5.26 -1.65 -3.51
N PHE A 399 5.35 -2.89 -3.11
CA PHE A 399 5.23 -3.30 -1.71
C PHE A 399 6.18 -4.45 -1.40
N ILE A 400 6.56 -4.58 -0.15
CA ILE A 400 7.34 -5.71 0.35
C ILE A 400 6.41 -6.72 1.03
N THR A 401 5.39 -6.23 1.70
CA THR A 401 4.41 -6.97 2.50
C THR A 401 3.06 -6.31 2.39
N CYS A 402 1.99 -7.06 2.59
CA CYS A 402 0.61 -6.59 2.67
C CYS A 402 -0.14 -7.36 3.77
N HIS A 403 -1.46 -7.24 3.84
CA HIS A 403 -2.27 -8.01 4.80
C HIS A 403 -2.07 -9.52 4.65
N ASP A 404 -1.94 -9.99 3.40
CA ASP A 404 -1.62 -11.37 3.03
C ASP A 404 -0.11 -11.65 3.17
N GLY A 405 0.22 -12.78 3.78
CA GLY A 405 1.60 -13.20 3.96
C GLY A 405 2.21 -12.69 5.26
N PHE A 406 3.51 -12.79 5.36
CA PHE A 406 4.27 -12.32 6.52
C PHE A 406 4.31 -10.79 6.63
N THR A 407 4.29 -10.27 7.86
CA THR A 407 4.73 -8.91 8.15
C THR A 407 6.21 -8.73 7.80
N LEU A 408 6.69 -7.50 7.70
CA LEU A 408 8.11 -7.23 7.43
C LEU A 408 9.03 -7.84 8.51
N ARG A 409 8.61 -7.85 9.77
CA ARG A 409 9.34 -8.50 10.87
C ARG A 409 9.34 -10.01 10.70
N ASP A 410 8.20 -10.62 10.39
CA ASP A 410 8.10 -12.07 10.24
C ASP A 410 8.84 -12.57 8.99
N LEU A 411 8.85 -11.80 7.93
CA LEU A 411 9.61 -12.07 6.69
C LEU A 411 11.11 -12.27 6.94
N VAL A 412 11.67 -11.57 7.93
CA VAL A 412 13.08 -11.69 8.32
C VAL A 412 13.30 -12.52 9.59
N SER A 413 12.24 -13.15 10.11
CA SER A 413 12.27 -13.86 11.38
C SER A 413 11.86 -15.32 11.30
N TYR A 414 11.21 -15.75 10.21
CA TYR A 414 10.71 -17.09 10.04
C TYR A 414 11.09 -17.66 8.67
N ASN A 415 11.47 -18.92 8.61
CA ASN A 415 11.66 -19.64 7.35
C ASN A 415 10.33 -20.21 6.85
N ASP A 416 9.54 -20.77 7.76
CA ASP A 416 8.28 -21.44 7.47
C ASP A 416 7.11 -20.74 8.17
N LYS A 417 5.90 -20.90 7.65
CA LYS A 417 4.68 -20.35 8.25
C LYS A 417 4.25 -21.12 9.50
N HIS A 418 3.56 -20.42 10.39
CA HIS A 418 3.03 -20.96 11.66
C HIS A 418 1.54 -20.59 11.81
N ASN A 419 0.67 -21.20 10.97
CA ASN A 419 -0.75 -20.93 10.91
C ASN A 419 -1.60 -21.88 11.78
N ASP A 420 -1.01 -22.59 12.72
CA ASP A 420 -1.72 -23.57 13.59
C ASP A 420 -2.94 -22.96 14.30
N ALA A 421 -2.86 -21.66 14.66
CA ALA A 421 -3.95 -20.91 15.27
C ALA A 421 -5.20 -20.81 14.39
N ASN A 422 -5.06 -20.92 13.07
CA ASN A 422 -6.17 -20.85 12.12
C ASN A 422 -7.03 -22.13 12.12
N GLY A 423 -6.51 -23.25 12.69
CA GLY A 423 -7.24 -24.52 12.79
C GLY A 423 -7.40 -25.26 11.47
N GLU A 424 -6.51 -25.00 10.50
CA GLU A 424 -6.47 -25.61 9.18
C GLU A 424 -5.24 -26.51 8.99
N ASN A 425 -4.68 -26.98 10.10
CA ASN A 425 -3.48 -27.84 10.16
C ASN A 425 -2.28 -27.24 9.41
N ASN A 426 -2.13 -25.92 9.48
CA ASN A 426 -1.05 -25.17 8.78
C ASN A 426 -1.06 -25.36 7.24
N GLN A 427 -2.22 -25.68 6.65
CA GLN A 427 -2.35 -25.89 5.21
C GLN A 427 -2.74 -24.62 4.44
N ASP A 428 -3.25 -23.62 5.13
CA ASP A 428 -3.68 -22.33 4.61
C ASP A 428 -2.52 -21.34 4.48
N GLY A 429 -2.72 -20.28 3.69
CA GLY A 429 -1.70 -19.27 3.39
C GLY A 429 -0.61 -19.75 2.44
N ASP A 430 0.27 -18.84 2.02
CA ASP A 430 1.32 -19.12 1.04
C ASP A 430 2.44 -20.00 1.65
N GLU A 431 2.87 -21.02 0.90
CA GLU A 431 4.02 -21.85 1.26
C GLU A 431 5.37 -21.17 0.92
N ASN A 432 5.40 -20.36 -0.13
CA ASN A 432 6.63 -19.74 -0.63
C ASN A 432 6.69 -18.26 -0.30
N ASN A 433 7.04 -17.93 0.94
CA ASN A 433 7.08 -16.57 1.43
C ASN A 433 8.32 -15.77 0.99
N GLN A 434 9.32 -16.38 0.34
CA GLN A 434 10.65 -15.81 0.07
C GLN A 434 11.27 -15.18 1.35
N SER A 435 11.00 -15.79 2.49
CA SER A 435 11.43 -15.35 3.82
C SER A 435 12.79 -15.96 4.20
N TRP A 436 13.39 -15.40 5.26
CA TRP A 436 14.61 -15.94 5.87
C TRP A 436 14.70 -15.47 7.32
N ASN A 437 14.89 -16.39 8.25
CA ASN A 437 14.96 -16.09 9.69
C ASN A 437 16.24 -15.32 10.11
N CYS A 438 17.14 -15.04 9.19
CA CYS A 438 18.44 -14.37 9.41
C CYS A 438 19.38 -15.10 10.37
N GLY A 439 19.07 -16.32 10.74
CA GLY A 439 19.85 -17.18 11.63
C GLY A 439 20.66 -18.23 10.91
N LEU A 440 21.40 -19.03 11.69
CA LEU A 440 22.24 -20.13 11.19
C LEU A 440 21.48 -21.45 11.12
N GLY A 441 20.25 -21.52 11.62
CA GLY A 441 19.45 -22.74 11.60
C GLY A 441 17.99 -22.52 11.99
N PRO A 442 17.15 -23.55 11.88
CA PRO A 442 15.72 -23.46 12.13
C PRO A 442 15.35 -23.11 13.56
N ASN A 443 16.23 -23.38 14.52
CA ASN A 443 15.99 -23.06 15.92
C ASN A 443 16.10 -21.56 16.27
N GLU A 444 16.39 -20.71 15.28
CA GLU A 444 16.48 -19.27 15.44
C GLU A 444 15.20 -18.54 14.97
N ASP A 445 14.11 -19.24 14.74
CA ASP A 445 12.85 -18.63 14.36
C ASP A 445 12.27 -17.76 15.49
N GLY A 446 11.64 -16.67 15.08
CA GLY A 446 10.93 -15.75 15.96
C GLY A 446 11.80 -15.16 17.08
N ILE A 447 11.28 -15.17 18.29
CA ILE A 447 11.91 -14.54 19.45
C ILE A 447 13.15 -15.28 19.96
N ASN A 448 13.32 -16.55 19.61
CA ASN A 448 14.42 -17.40 20.07
C ASN A 448 15.77 -17.10 19.39
N ALA A 449 15.79 -16.21 18.42
CA ALA A 449 16.98 -15.84 17.67
C ALA A 449 18.10 -15.28 18.55
N THR A 450 19.34 -15.57 18.14
CA THR A 450 20.55 -14.99 18.75
C THR A 450 20.56 -13.46 18.61
N PRO A 451 21.31 -12.73 19.48
CA PRO A 451 21.47 -11.28 19.31
C PRO A 451 22.02 -10.87 17.94
N VAL A 452 22.89 -11.70 17.35
CA VAL A 452 23.46 -11.44 16.01
C VAL A 452 22.36 -11.54 14.93
N ALA A 453 21.55 -12.59 14.98
CA ALA A 453 20.40 -12.72 14.06
C ALA A 453 19.40 -11.57 14.22
N LYS A 454 19.10 -11.16 15.44
CA LYS A 454 18.22 -10.00 15.73
C LYS A 454 18.75 -8.70 15.12
N MET A 455 20.07 -8.43 15.28
CA MET A 455 20.70 -7.25 14.65
C MET A 455 20.64 -7.33 13.13
N LEU A 456 20.83 -8.50 12.55
CA LEU A 456 20.72 -8.70 11.10
C LEU A 456 19.27 -8.51 10.61
N ARG A 457 18.26 -8.97 11.35
CA ARG A 457 16.84 -8.70 11.05
C ARG A 457 16.53 -7.22 10.98
N ASP A 458 17.00 -6.44 11.96
CA ASP A 458 16.81 -5.00 11.97
C ASP A 458 17.51 -4.32 10.78
N ARG A 459 18.68 -4.82 10.35
CA ARG A 459 19.37 -4.35 9.14
C ARG A 459 18.60 -4.71 7.88
N GLN A 460 18.10 -5.95 7.76
CA GLN A 460 17.34 -6.40 6.59
C GLN A 460 16.03 -5.62 6.43
N MET A 461 15.31 -5.30 7.50
CA MET A 461 14.12 -4.44 7.40
C MET A 461 14.47 -3.05 6.87
N ARG A 462 15.62 -2.47 7.30
CA ARG A 462 16.11 -1.20 6.72
C ARG A 462 16.50 -1.34 5.25
N ASN A 463 17.05 -2.50 4.83
CA ASN A 463 17.36 -2.76 3.42
C ASN A 463 16.07 -2.81 2.58
N PHE A 464 15.00 -3.44 3.07
CA PHE A 464 13.71 -3.46 2.39
C PHE A 464 13.11 -2.07 2.25
N PHE A 465 13.16 -1.24 3.30
CA PHE A 465 12.72 0.15 3.20
C PHE A 465 13.60 0.97 2.25
N THR A 466 14.92 0.75 2.25
CA THR A 466 15.81 1.40 1.29
C THR A 466 15.41 1.02 -0.14
N ALA A 467 15.26 -0.29 -0.44
CA ALA A 467 14.84 -0.76 -1.76
C ALA A 467 13.50 -0.16 -2.19
N LEU A 468 12.50 -0.18 -1.31
CA LEU A 468 11.16 0.35 -1.59
C LEU A 468 11.19 1.84 -1.93
N PHE A 469 11.96 2.64 -1.18
CA PHE A 469 11.95 4.10 -1.34
C PHE A 469 12.93 4.61 -2.39
N VAL A 470 13.98 3.86 -2.79
CA VAL A 470 14.83 4.28 -3.92
C VAL A 470 14.30 3.80 -5.27
N SER A 471 13.40 2.83 -5.32
CA SER A 471 12.78 2.35 -6.54
C SER A 471 11.79 3.36 -7.13
N GLN A 472 11.70 3.39 -8.46
CA GLN A 472 10.62 4.09 -9.14
C GLN A 472 9.29 3.37 -8.89
N GLY A 473 8.18 4.10 -8.94
CA GLY A 473 6.85 3.58 -8.61
C GLY A 473 6.30 4.11 -7.28
N ILE A 474 5.11 3.65 -6.91
CA ILE A 474 4.36 4.11 -5.73
C ILE A 474 4.66 3.17 -4.57
N PRO A 475 5.23 3.64 -3.45
CA PRO A 475 5.44 2.80 -2.29
C PRO A 475 4.14 2.57 -1.50
N MET A 476 3.89 1.32 -1.12
CA MET A 476 2.88 0.91 -0.16
C MET A 476 3.53 0.23 1.04
N ILE A 477 3.05 0.54 2.23
CA ILE A 477 3.47 -0.02 3.52
C ILE A 477 2.27 -0.67 4.19
N HIS A 478 2.43 -1.91 4.65
CA HIS A 478 1.42 -2.57 5.48
C HIS A 478 1.47 -2.05 6.92
N MET A 479 0.31 -1.90 7.51
CA MET A 479 0.09 -1.46 8.89
C MET A 479 0.97 -2.22 9.89
N GLY A 480 1.84 -1.47 10.59
CA GLY A 480 2.73 -2.02 11.62
C GLY A 480 4.14 -2.35 11.13
N ASP A 481 4.40 -2.45 9.84
CA ASP A 481 5.74 -2.72 9.31
C ASP A 481 6.74 -1.63 9.69
N GLU A 482 6.29 -0.39 9.78
CA GLU A 482 7.12 0.75 10.12
C GLU A 482 7.73 0.69 11.54
N TYR A 483 7.18 -0.14 12.42
CA TYR A 483 7.74 -0.38 13.74
C TYR A 483 8.15 -1.84 13.97
N GLY A 484 8.00 -2.71 12.97
CA GLY A 484 8.36 -4.11 13.04
C GLY A 484 7.35 -4.95 13.81
N HIS A 485 6.05 -4.80 13.50
CA HIS A 485 4.97 -5.65 14.01
C HIS A 485 5.20 -7.11 13.63
N THR A 486 4.85 -8.03 14.53
CA THR A 486 4.93 -9.47 14.29
C THR A 486 3.58 -10.14 14.52
N LYS A 487 3.23 -11.05 13.62
CA LYS A 487 2.09 -11.96 13.74
C LYS A 487 2.51 -13.36 14.20
N GLY A 488 3.75 -13.46 14.74
CA GLY A 488 4.29 -14.71 15.30
C GLY A 488 4.55 -15.78 14.25
N GLY A 489 4.77 -15.39 12.99
CA GLY A 489 4.94 -16.31 11.86
C GLY A 489 3.64 -16.83 11.25
N ASN A 490 2.49 -16.34 11.68
CA ASN A 490 1.23 -16.60 11.00
C ASN A 490 1.12 -15.67 9.77
N ASN A 491 1.08 -16.26 8.58
CA ASN A 491 1.02 -15.52 7.31
C ASN A 491 -0.38 -15.42 6.71
N ASN A 492 -1.44 -15.81 7.45
CA ASN A 492 -2.82 -15.79 6.97
C ASN A 492 -3.82 -15.50 8.12
N THR A 493 -3.72 -14.32 8.70
CA THR A 493 -4.39 -13.97 9.96
C THR A 493 -5.84 -13.50 9.83
N TYR A 494 -6.55 -13.94 8.77
CA TYR A 494 -7.89 -13.51 8.39
C TYR A 494 -8.96 -13.68 9.48
N CYS A 495 -8.75 -14.63 10.40
CA CYS A 495 -9.75 -15.03 11.39
C CYS A 495 -9.40 -14.63 12.84
N HIS A 496 -8.45 -13.72 13.05
CA HIS A 496 -7.99 -13.33 14.38
C HIS A 496 -8.26 -11.86 14.70
N ASP A 497 -9.20 -11.59 15.58
CA ASP A 497 -9.48 -10.25 16.13
C ASP A 497 -8.79 -10.08 17.48
N ASN A 498 -7.48 -10.02 17.48
CA ASN A 498 -6.63 -9.91 18.67
C ASN A 498 -5.30 -9.20 18.39
N ASP A 499 -4.40 -9.17 19.36
CA ASP A 499 -3.09 -8.50 19.28
C ASP A 499 -2.22 -8.93 18.10
N MET A 500 -2.48 -10.10 17.49
CA MET A 500 -1.80 -10.55 16.26
C MET A 500 -2.04 -9.59 15.11
N ASN A 501 -3.25 -9.00 15.03
CA ASN A 501 -3.67 -8.09 13.96
C ASN A 501 -3.83 -6.63 14.42
N TRP A 502 -3.68 -6.34 15.71
CA TRP A 502 -3.86 -5.00 16.23
C TRP A 502 -2.55 -4.23 16.29
N MET A 503 -2.58 -2.97 15.93
CA MET A 503 -1.42 -2.10 15.97
C MET A 503 -0.99 -1.79 17.41
N ASP A 504 0.27 -2.08 17.75
CA ASP A 504 0.85 -1.74 19.06
C ASP A 504 1.44 -0.34 19.09
N TRP A 505 0.63 0.61 19.55
CA TRP A 505 1.05 2.01 19.68
C TRP A 505 2.16 2.24 20.71
N ASN A 506 2.37 1.33 21.65
CA ASN A 506 3.45 1.44 22.64
C ASN A 506 4.81 1.12 22.00
N ILE A 507 4.85 0.23 21.00
CA ILE A 507 6.04 -0.05 20.22
C ILE A 507 6.22 1.02 19.15
N ALA A 508 5.17 1.34 18.43
CA ALA A 508 5.21 2.31 17.32
C ALA A 508 5.79 3.67 17.72
N LYS A 509 5.49 4.15 18.92
CA LYS A 509 5.93 5.45 19.45
C LYS A 509 7.28 5.41 20.17
N ASP A 510 7.80 4.23 20.54
CA ASP A 510 9.01 4.09 21.33
C ASP A 510 10.23 3.74 20.43
N PRO A 511 11.18 4.69 20.20
CA PRO A 511 12.31 4.45 19.31
C PRO A 511 13.27 3.38 19.82
N VAL A 512 13.23 3.04 21.10
CA VAL A 512 14.07 1.96 21.65
C VAL A 512 13.44 0.61 21.36
N LYS A 513 12.11 0.48 21.57
CA LYS A 513 11.40 -0.78 21.34
C LYS A 513 11.35 -1.17 19.86
N ASN A 514 11.26 -0.19 18.96
CA ASN A 514 11.24 -0.43 17.52
C ASN A 514 12.62 -0.34 16.85
N ALA A 515 13.71 -0.33 17.64
CA ALA A 515 15.08 -0.28 17.16
C ALA A 515 15.37 0.87 16.15
N GLY A 516 14.68 2.00 16.29
CA GLY A 516 14.77 3.15 15.39
C GLY A 516 14.12 2.96 14.02
N LEU A 517 13.46 1.83 13.78
CA LEU A 517 12.91 1.46 12.46
C LEU A 517 11.89 2.48 11.94
N SER A 518 10.96 2.93 12.79
CA SER A 518 9.97 3.96 12.43
C SER A 518 10.63 5.28 11.99
N ARG A 519 11.73 5.65 12.68
CA ARG A 519 12.53 6.81 12.30
C ARG A 519 13.17 6.63 10.92
N PHE A 520 13.82 5.50 10.69
CA PHE A 520 14.50 5.20 9.42
C PHE A 520 13.51 5.22 8.26
N MET A 521 12.38 4.51 8.36
CA MET A 521 11.34 4.46 7.35
C MET A 521 10.80 5.87 7.03
N ARG A 522 10.45 6.66 8.07
CA ARG A 522 9.97 8.04 7.92
C ARG A 522 10.97 8.92 7.16
N LEU A 523 12.25 8.81 7.48
CA LEU A 523 13.30 9.62 6.85
C LEU A 523 13.56 9.18 5.40
N MET A 524 13.58 7.88 5.11
CA MET A 524 13.66 7.36 3.74
C MET A 524 12.48 7.82 2.89
N ARG A 525 11.25 7.76 3.44
CA ARG A 525 10.06 8.30 2.77
C ARG A 525 10.18 9.80 2.50
N ALA A 526 10.61 10.57 3.49
CA ALA A 526 10.81 12.01 3.33
C ALA A 526 11.92 12.32 2.32
N PHE A 527 12.98 11.51 2.27
CA PHE A 527 14.03 11.62 1.27
C PHE A 527 13.48 11.40 -0.13
N LYS A 528 12.78 10.27 -0.39
CA LYS A 528 12.13 10.03 -1.70
C LYS A 528 11.25 11.21 -2.13
N ALA A 529 10.46 11.77 -1.21
CA ALA A 529 9.56 12.88 -1.52
C ALA A 529 10.28 14.15 -1.99
N ARG A 530 11.51 14.37 -1.48
CA ARG A 530 12.32 15.56 -1.83
C ARG A 530 13.20 15.35 -3.05
N GLN A 531 13.35 14.12 -3.56
CA GLN A 531 14.28 13.79 -4.63
C GLN A 531 13.52 13.52 -5.94
N PRO A 532 13.53 14.45 -6.92
CA PRO A 532 12.92 14.21 -8.24
C PRO A 532 13.48 12.97 -8.95
N ALA A 533 14.77 12.67 -8.76
CA ALA A 533 15.42 11.48 -9.34
C ALA A 533 14.77 10.14 -8.90
N LEU A 534 14.10 10.10 -7.75
CA LEU A 534 13.41 8.91 -7.23
C LEU A 534 11.91 8.89 -7.56
N ARG A 535 11.42 9.84 -8.35
CA ARG A 535 10.01 9.99 -8.76
C ARG A 535 9.89 10.41 -10.21
N LEU A 536 10.62 9.74 -11.09
CA LEU A 536 10.62 10.06 -12.52
C LEU A 536 9.23 9.81 -13.13
N SER A 537 8.82 10.70 -14.03
CA SER A 537 7.57 10.56 -14.78
C SER A 537 7.65 9.49 -15.87
N GLU A 538 8.87 9.16 -16.32
CA GLU A 538 9.19 8.16 -17.33
C GLU A 538 10.10 7.09 -16.74
N PHE A 539 10.14 5.91 -17.35
CA PHE A 539 11.11 4.88 -16.95
C PHE A 539 12.54 5.39 -17.13
N PRO A 540 13.44 5.12 -16.15
CA PRO A 540 14.84 5.48 -16.27
C PRO A 540 15.46 4.89 -17.53
N ASN A 541 16.32 5.67 -18.18
CA ASN A 541 17.14 5.26 -19.31
C ASN A 541 18.63 5.61 -19.04
N GLU A 542 19.51 5.34 -19.97
CA GLU A 542 20.95 5.60 -19.86
C GLU A 542 21.32 7.04 -19.48
N ASN A 543 20.43 8.01 -19.70
CA ASN A 543 20.65 9.40 -19.27
C ASN A 543 20.29 9.64 -17.81
N ASN A 544 19.37 8.85 -17.25
CA ASN A 544 18.89 9.00 -15.86
C ASN A 544 19.61 8.10 -14.89
N ILE A 545 19.91 6.85 -15.28
CA ILE A 545 20.49 5.83 -14.41
C ILE A 545 21.77 5.28 -15.03
N GLN A 546 22.78 5.05 -14.18
CA GLN A 546 24.00 4.42 -14.55
C GLN A 546 24.36 3.32 -13.55
N TRP A 547 24.63 2.14 -14.05
CA TRP A 547 24.91 0.97 -13.24
C TRP A 547 26.38 0.81 -12.91
N HIS A 548 26.69 0.33 -11.71
CA HIS A 548 28.03 0.12 -11.19
C HIS A 548 28.15 -1.25 -10.53
N GLY A 549 29.36 -1.74 -10.44
CA GLY A 549 29.73 -2.89 -9.60
C GLY A 549 30.64 -2.42 -8.46
N HIS A 550 31.70 -3.19 -8.19
CA HIS A 550 32.76 -2.75 -7.27
C HIS A 550 33.58 -1.58 -7.83
N HIS A 551 33.50 -1.37 -9.15
CA HIS A 551 34.04 -0.22 -9.86
C HIS A 551 32.96 0.53 -10.62
N PRO A 552 33.15 1.84 -10.88
CA PRO A 552 32.22 2.64 -11.64
C PRO A 552 32.03 2.08 -13.07
N ASN A 553 30.75 2.03 -13.53
CA ASN A 553 30.38 1.60 -14.88
C ASN A 553 30.74 0.13 -15.25
N GLU A 554 30.99 -0.70 -14.23
CA GLU A 554 31.28 -2.11 -14.37
C GLU A 554 30.23 -2.93 -13.60
N PRO A 555 28.94 -2.93 -14.01
CA PRO A 555 27.90 -3.66 -13.30
C PRO A 555 28.13 -5.17 -13.35
N MET A 556 27.72 -5.87 -12.31
CA MET A 556 27.91 -7.31 -12.14
C MET A 556 26.57 -7.99 -12.35
N TRP A 557 26.33 -8.55 -13.55
CA TRP A 557 25.08 -9.20 -13.92
C TRP A 557 25.18 -10.73 -14.02
N ASP A 558 26.31 -11.30 -13.58
CA ASP A 558 26.46 -12.75 -13.53
C ASP A 558 25.49 -13.38 -12.52
N GLU A 559 25.21 -14.67 -12.70
CA GLU A 559 24.23 -15.40 -11.90
C GLU A 559 24.58 -15.44 -10.40
N GLU A 560 25.87 -15.44 -10.07
CA GLU A 560 26.35 -15.48 -8.69
C GLU A 560 26.38 -14.09 -8.04
N SER A 561 26.14 -13.02 -8.80
CA SER A 561 26.17 -11.66 -8.30
C SER A 561 25.05 -11.38 -7.30
N ARG A 562 25.42 -10.86 -6.16
CA ARG A 562 24.56 -10.41 -5.07
C ARG A 562 24.83 -8.95 -4.72
N PHE A 563 25.32 -8.20 -5.70
CA PHE A 563 25.66 -6.80 -5.55
C PHE A 563 25.06 -5.97 -6.69
N VAL A 564 24.36 -4.90 -6.32
CA VAL A 564 23.80 -3.94 -7.29
C VAL A 564 24.11 -2.53 -6.80
N ALA A 565 24.71 -1.72 -7.67
CA ALA A 565 24.91 -0.30 -7.39
C ALA A 565 24.55 0.53 -8.62
N PHE A 566 24.10 1.77 -8.36
CA PHE A 566 23.72 2.69 -9.43
C PHE A 566 23.79 4.15 -8.97
N THR A 567 23.96 5.03 -9.95
CA THR A 567 23.64 6.46 -9.78
C THR A 567 22.36 6.78 -10.52
N VAL A 568 21.52 7.61 -9.93
CA VAL A 568 20.30 8.12 -10.55
C VAL A 568 20.24 9.63 -10.43
N LYS A 569 19.72 10.29 -11.48
CA LYS A 569 19.56 11.74 -11.55
C LYS A 569 18.27 12.11 -12.29
N SER A 570 17.70 13.25 -11.95
CA SER A 570 16.62 13.86 -12.71
C SER A 570 17.18 14.72 -13.86
N HIS A 571 16.49 14.72 -15.00
CA HIS A 571 16.75 15.63 -16.12
C HIS A 571 15.63 16.67 -16.29
N GLU A 572 14.75 16.80 -15.30
CA GLU A 572 13.71 17.81 -15.34
C GLU A 572 14.32 19.21 -15.39
N ALA A 573 13.67 20.11 -16.13
CA ALA A 573 14.14 21.49 -16.28
C ALA A 573 14.23 22.19 -14.91
N GLY A 574 15.43 22.55 -14.48
CA GLY A 574 15.69 23.16 -13.18
C GLY A 574 16.34 22.23 -12.16
N ALA A 575 16.47 20.92 -12.43
CA ALA A 575 17.23 20.01 -11.59
C ALA A 575 18.72 20.39 -11.62
N GLU A 576 19.29 20.61 -10.45
CA GLU A 576 20.71 20.90 -10.31
C GLU A 576 21.57 19.61 -10.35
N ASN A 577 22.84 19.70 -10.75
CA ASN A 577 23.78 18.56 -10.70
C ASN A 577 23.93 17.95 -9.29
N SER A 578 23.55 18.68 -8.23
CA SER A 578 23.53 18.23 -6.85
C SER A 578 22.41 17.22 -6.51
N GLU A 579 21.54 16.88 -7.45
CA GLU A 579 20.45 15.90 -7.26
C GLU A 579 20.83 14.47 -7.67
N THR A 580 22.12 14.22 -7.92
CA THR A 580 22.60 12.87 -8.22
C THR A 580 22.68 12.04 -6.93
N ILE A 581 22.09 10.85 -6.97
CA ILE A 581 22.03 9.91 -5.86
C ILE A 581 22.79 8.65 -6.26
N TYR A 582 23.67 8.17 -5.40
CA TYR A 582 24.30 6.87 -5.51
C TYR A 582 23.65 5.91 -4.51
N CYS A 583 23.28 4.72 -4.96
CA CYS A 583 22.78 3.64 -4.12
C CYS A 583 23.60 2.38 -4.36
N ALA A 584 23.85 1.61 -3.30
CA ALA A 584 24.42 0.29 -3.41
C ALA A 584 23.75 -0.68 -2.44
N PHE A 585 23.55 -1.90 -2.91
CA PHE A 585 22.98 -3.03 -2.16
C PHE A 585 23.96 -4.19 -2.23
N ASN A 586 24.42 -4.63 -1.06
CA ASN A 586 25.25 -5.82 -0.93
C ASN A 586 24.45 -6.92 -0.22
N ALA A 587 23.85 -7.80 -0.98
CA ALA A 587 23.13 -8.96 -0.46
C ALA A 587 24.05 -10.17 -0.17
N HIS A 588 25.37 -10.01 -0.32
CA HIS A 588 26.36 -11.02 0.03
C HIS A 588 26.67 -11.04 1.54
N HIS A 589 27.17 -12.17 2.04
CA HIS A 589 27.55 -12.34 3.46
C HIS A 589 28.94 -11.79 3.82
N LEU A 590 29.63 -11.16 2.86
CA LEU A 590 30.92 -10.48 3.06
C LEU A 590 30.80 -9.00 2.70
N PRO A 591 31.50 -8.11 3.39
CA PRO A 591 31.57 -6.71 3.02
C PRO A 591 32.16 -6.51 1.61
N ALA A 592 31.63 -5.56 0.87
CA ALA A 592 32.08 -5.19 -0.46
C ALA A 592 32.79 -3.82 -0.40
N LYS A 593 34.05 -3.78 -0.80
CA LYS A 593 34.78 -2.53 -0.99
C LYS A 593 34.53 -2.02 -2.40
N VAL A 594 33.98 -0.83 -2.52
CA VAL A 594 33.60 -0.22 -3.80
C VAL A 594 34.39 1.07 -4.05
N VAL A 595 34.70 1.30 -5.31
CA VAL A 595 35.15 2.60 -5.80
C VAL A 595 33.91 3.37 -6.25
N LEU A 596 33.66 4.53 -5.66
CA LEU A 596 32.54 5.37 -6.03
C LEU A 596 32.83 6.08 -7.37
N PRO A 597 31.82 6.30 -8.21
CA PRO A 597 31.95 7.18 -9.37
C PRO A 597 32.30 8.61 -8.91
N ASP A 598 32.97 9.36 -9.77
CA ASP A 598 33.23 10.76 -9.47
C ASP A 598 31.91 11.51 -9.29
N PRO A 599 31.79 12.33 -8.23
CA PRO A 599 30.59 13.15 -8.07
C PRO A 599 30.53 14.22 -9.18
N PRO A 600 29.35 14.77 -9.50
CA PRO A 600 29.24 15.89 -10.43
C PRO A 600 30.17 17.05 -10.05
N ASP A 601 30.60 17.85 -11.05
CA ASP A 601 31.52 18.98 -10.89
C ASP A 601 31.08 19.93 -9.76
N GLY A 602 32.01 20.22 -8.85
CA GLY A 602 31.75 21.06 -7.69
C GLY A 602 30.96 20.41 -6.56
N CYS A 603 30.71 19.09 -6.65
CA CYS A 603 30.03 18.31 -5.60
C CYS A 603 30.99 17.33 -4.90
N ALA A 604 30.57 16.84 -3.76
CA ALA A 604 31.15 15.70 -3.07
C ALA A 604 30.04 14.77 -2.58
N TRP A 605 30.36 13.48 -2.47
CA TRP A 605 29.43 12.51 -1.90
C TRP A 605 29.21 12.77 -0.42
N ARG A 606 27.96 12.73 0.01
CA ARG A 606 27.51 12.75 1.40
C ARG A 606 26.66 11.54 1.69
N MET A 607 26.86 10.93 2.84
CA MET A 607 26.04 9.82 3.27
C MET A 607 24.66 10.32 3.69
N VAL A 608 23.63 9.74 3.10
CA VAL A 608 22.23 9.91 3.50
C VAL A 608 21.86 8.80 4.47
N ALA A 609 22.01 7.55 4.06
CA ALA A 609 21.65 6.38 4.84
C ALA A 609 22.66 5.23 4.66
N ASP A 610 22.86 4.46 5.73
CA ASP A 610 23.60 3.19 5.72
C ASP A 610 22.90 2.23 6.68
N SER A 611 22.29 1.17 6.16
CA SER A 611 21.49 0.21 6.93
C SER A 611 22.30 -0.59 7.95
N ALA A 612 23.62 -0.64 7.81
CA ALA A 612 24.50 -1.37 8.71
C ALA A 612 24.86 -0.57 9.99
N LEU A 613 24.65 0.72 9.96
CA LEU A 613 24.87 1.58 11.12
C LEU A 613 23.71 1.49 12.10
N GLN A 614 24.00 1.76 13.38
CA GLN A 614 22.97 1.79 14.42
C GLN A 614 22.28 3.17 14.46
N PRO A 615 20.99 3.22 14.80
CA PRO A 615 20.32 4.50 15.04
C PRO A 615 21.05 5.33 16.11
N PRO A 616 21.13 6.67 15.96
CA PRO A 616 20.55 7.48 14.89
C PRO A 616 21.46 7.64 13.67
N TYR A 617 22.61 7.00 13.62
CA TYR A 617 23.62 7.17 12.56
C TYR A 617 23.31 6.40 11.27
N ASP A 618 22.31 5.53 11.30
CA ASP A 618 21.79 4.81 10.14
C ASP A 618 21.19 5.74 9.08
N PHE A 619 20.86 6.99 9.45
CA PHE A 619 20.37 8.04 8.55
C PHE A 619 20.90 9.40 8.98
N LEU A 620 21.85 9.99 8.23
CA LEU A 620 22.52 11.25 8.58
C LEU A 620 21.87 12.51 7.98
N ASP A 621 21.14 12.40 6.87
CA ASP A 621 20.43 13.55 6.27
C ASP A 621 19.14 13.86 7.04
N ALA A 622 19.28 14.11 8.34
CA ALA A 622 18.19 14.35 9.27
C ALA A 622 18.49 15.51 10.23
N ASP A 623 17.45 16.25 10.59
CA ASP A 623 17.55 17.39 11.51
C ASP A 623 17.42 16.97 12.99
N ASP A 624 17.09 15.71 13.26
CA ASP A 624 16.87 15.18 14.60
C ASP A 624 18.16 14.65 15.28
N ILE A 625 19.30 14.69 14.58
CA ILE A 625 20.60 14.34 15.15
C ILE A 625 21.26 15.59 15.70
N PRO A 626 21.75 15.59 16.96
CA PRO A 626 22.53 16.69 17.49
C PRO A 626 23.74 17.04 16.58
N ALA A 627 23.97 18.32 16.31
CA ALA A 627 24.95 18.77 15.35
C ALA A 627 26.38 18.21 15.62
N GLN A 628 26.75 18.09 16.90
CA GLN A 628 28.06 17.52 17.29
C GLN A 628 28.13 16.02 16.95
N SER A 629 27.08 15.26 17.17
CA SER A 629 27.00 13.82 16.86
C SER A 629 27.02 13.60 15.35
N LYS A 630 26.29 14.44 14.59
CA LYS A 630 26.29 14.41 13.13
C LYS A 630 27.68 14.69 12.58
N ALA A 631 28.33 15.74 13.07
CA ALA A 631 29.72 16.13 12.66
C ALA A 631 30.75 15.04 12.99
N ALA A 632 30.60 14.35 14.15
CA ALA A 632 31.46 13.23 14.51
C ALA A 632 31.29 12.03 13.56
N ALA A 633 30.06 11.65 13.26
CA ALA A 633 29.77 10.57 12.32
C ALA A 633 30.27 10.89 10.90
N GLU A 634 30.03 12.12 10.42
CA GLU A 634 30.55 12.59 9.14
C GLU A 634 32.08 12.58 9.09
N ALA A 635 32.75 12.96 10.17
CA ALA A 635 34.20 12.92 10.27
C ALA A 635 34.77 11.50 10.16
N MET A 636 34.07 10.48 10.66
CA MET A 636 34.48 9.08 10.55
C MET A 636 34.36 8.56 9.10
N ILE A 637 33.37 9.03 8.37
CA ILE A 637 33.05 8.54 6.99
C ILE A 637 33.81 9.38 5.94
N ARG A 638 34.12 10.66 6.24
CA ARG A 638 34.74 11.60 5.31
C ARG A 638 36.00 11.06 4.62
N PRO A 639 36.96 10.39 5.29
CA PRO A 639 38.14 9.86 4.62
C PRO A 639 37.80 8.87 3.49
N SER A 640 36.82 7.99 3.71
CA SER A 640 36.38 7.03 2.70
C SER A 640 35.73 7.74 1.51
N LEU A 641 34.86 8.71 1.77
CA LEU A 641 34.20 9.48 0.71
C LEU A 641 35.16 10.38 -0.06
N ALA A 642 36.13 10.96 0.63
CA ALA A 642 37.18 11.80 0.00
C ALA A 642 38.17 11.00 -0.87
N SER A 643 38.37 9.72 -0.60
CA SER A 643 39.15 8.80 -1.42
C SER A 643 38.34 8.09 -2.51
N ASN A 644 37.07 8.42 -2.67
CA ASN A 644 36.10 7.73 -3.53
C ASN A 644 36.02 6.21 -3.26
N VAL A 645 36.33 5.78 -2.04
CA VAL A 645 36.24 4.36 -1.64
C VAL A 645 35.32 4.23 -0.46
N TYR A 646 34.31 3.35 -0.59
CA TYR A 646 33.35 3.02 0.46
C TYR A 646 33.33 1.53 0.73
N THR A 647 33.01 1.14 1.95
CA THR A 647 32.76 -0.27 2.27
C THR A 647 31.27 -0.46 2.54
N VAL A 648 30.57 -1.12 1.63
CA VAL A 648 29.20 -1.56 1.83
C VAL A 648 29.23 -2.86 2.64
N MET A 649 28.75 -2.80 3.87
CA MET A 649 28.81 -3.94 4.77
C MET A 649 28.03 -5.15 4.23
N ASP A 650 28.35 -6.31 4.74
CA ASP A 650 27.62 -7.55 4.49
C ASP A 650 26.12 -7.36 4.74
N ARG A 651 25.29 -7.89 3.87
CA ARG A 651 23.83 -7.75 3.99
C ARG A 651 23.40 -6.29 4.26
N GLY A 652 23.99 -5.32 3.57
CA GLY A 652 23.78 -3.90 3.81
C GLY A 652 23.42 -3.13 2.54
N SER A 653 22.87 -1.95 2.75
CA SER A 653 22.58 -0.97 1.70
C SER A 653 23.04 0.42 2.11
N VAL A 654 23.46 1.21 1.13
CA VAL A 654 23.92 2.58 1.33
C VAL A 654 23.28 3.52 0.31
N VAL A 655 22.97 4.73 0.77
CA VAL A 655 22.48 5.83 -0.07
C VAL A 655 23.37 7.04 0.16
N LEU A 656 23.98 7.53 -0.91
CA LEU A 656 24.77 8.76 -0.92
C LEU A 656 24.10 9.80 -1.83
N ARG A 657 24.27 11.07 -1.52
CA ARG A 657 23.83 12.19 -2.35
C ARG A 657 25.02 13.06 -2.72
N ALA A 658 25.11 13.51 -3.97
CA ALA A 658 26.03 14.55 -4.36
C ALA A 658 25.59 15.89 -3.75
N GLU A 659 26.47 16.57 -3.07
CA GLU A 659 26.21 17.86 -2.43
C GLU A 659 27.27 18.88 -2.87
N ARG A 660 26.86 20.08 -3.21
CA ARG A 660 27.78 21.15 -3.60
C ARG A 660 28.75 21.46 -2.48
N VAL A 661 30.05 21.48 -2.80
CA VAL A 661 31.08 21.91 -1.89
C VAL A 661 31.22 23.41 -2.01
N ALA A 662 31.13 24.13 -0.89
CA ALA A 662 31.42 25.54 -0.90
C ALA A 662 32.80 25.77 -1.50
N PRO A 663 33.03 26.75 -2.41
CA PRO A 663 34.35 27.07 -2.91
C PRO A 663 35.31 27.30 -1.73
N LEU A 664 36.45 26.64 -1.77
CA LEU A 664 37.49 26.94 -0.78
C LEU A 664 37.72 28.45 -0.78
N PRO A 665 37.79 29.10 0.39
CA PRO A 665 38.19 30.50 0.45
C PRO A 665 39.50 30.63 -0.34
N PRO A 666 39.64 31.69 -1.15
CA PRO A 666 40.88 31.89 -1.90
C PRO A 666 42.05 31.79 -0.92
N PRO A 667 43.16 31.18 -1.33
CA PRO A 667 44.33 31.11 -0.47
C PRO A 667 44.66 32.52 0.03
N PRO A 668 45.03 32.67 1.30
CA PRO A 668 45.37 33.98 1.82
C PRO A 668 46.38 34.60 0.89
N VAL A 669 46.04 35.76 0.34
CA VAL A 669 46.98 36.51 -0.50
C VAL A 669 48.25 36.70 0.35
N PRO A 670 49.44 36.30 -0.12
CA PRO A 670 50.65 36.49 0.65
C PRO A 670 50.75 37.98 1.01
N GLU A 671 50.79 38.29 2.31
CA GLU A 671 51.07 39.64 2.73
C GLU A 671 52.45 40.05 2.12
N VAL A 672 52.40 40.95 1.17
CA VAL A 672 53.64 41.60 0.68
C VAL A 672 54.23 42.34 1.87
N PRO A 673 55.47 42.03 2.30
CA PRO A 673 56.07 42.75 3.41
C PRO A 673 56.08 44.23 3.08
N ALA A 674 55.50 45.04 3.96
CA ALA A 674 55.54 46.51 3.83
C ALA A 674 56.96 46.97 3.63
N ALA A 675 57.30 47.56 2.49
CA ALA A 675 58.58 48.20 2.23
C ALA A 675 58.82 49.26 3.29
N ALA A 676 60.07 49.20 3.93
CA ALA A 676 60.47 50.08 4.95
C ALA A 676 60.35 51.56 4.52
N ALA A 677 59.66 52.33 5.38
CA ALA A 677 59.52 53.76 5.21
C ALA A 677 60.78 54.52 5.13
N ALA A 678 61.01 55.30 4.07
CA ALA A 678 62.04 56.30 3.99
C ALA A 678 61.61 57.56 4.77
N PRO A 679 62.55 58.34 5.35
CA PRO A 679 62.26 59.40 6.31
C PRO A 679 61.65 60.65 5.67
N ALA A 680 60.76 61.28 6.43
CA ALA A 680 59.94 62.43 6.11
C ALA A 680 60.76 63.68 5.70
N ALA A 681 60.38 64.31 4.58
CA ALA A 681 60.79 65.66 4.24
C ALA A 681 59.65 66.66 4.60
N ALA A 682 60.07 67.85 5.08
CA ALA A 682 59.23 68.86 5.72
C ALA A 682 58.14 69.45 4.84
N ALA A 683 57.07 69.87 5.51
CA ALA A 683 55.89 70.55 4.97
C ALA A 683 56.11 71.92 4.41
N PRO A 684 55.36 72.40 3.44
CA PRO A 684 55.02 73.81 3.28
C PRO A 684 53.54 74.10 3.43
N ALA A 685 53.26 75.35 3.80
CA ALA A 685 52.20 76.13 4.34
C ALA A 685 50.78 75.97 3.64
N GLU A 686 49.81 76.31 4.47
CA GLU A 686 48.40 76.45 4.21
C GLU A 686 47.95 77.37 3.06
N ALA A 687 46.91 77.02 2.33
CA ALA A 687 46.13 77.96 1.51
C ALA A 687 44.64 77.89 1.88
N PRO A 688 43.89 78.98 1.74
CA PRO A 688 42.58 79.17 2.44
C PRO A 688 41.40 78.50 1.78
N PRO A 689 40.21 78.43 2.45
CA PRO A 689 39.13 77.60 2.08
C PRO A 689 38.28 78.18 0.92
N ALA A 690 37.78 77.31 0.04
CA ALA A 690 36.90 77.65 -1.03
C ALA A 690 35.42 77.41 -0.65
N GLU A 691 34.58 78.34 -1.07
CA GLU A 691 33.13 78.46 -0.84
C GLU A 691 32.31 77.23 -1.31
N ALA A 692 31.22 77.00 -0.59
CA ALA A 692 30.22 75.94 -0.87
C ALA A 692 29.35 76.31 -2.08
N ALA A 693 29.12 75.29 -2.94
CA ALA A 693 28.15 75.38 -4.03
C ALA A 693 26.74 74.97 -3.57
N PRO A 694 25.69 75.58 -4.15
CA PRO A 694 24.28 75.30 -3.74
C PRO A 694 23.71 73.99 -4.23
N PRO A 695 22.65 73.50 -3.57
CA PRO A 695 22.03 72.17 -3.93
C PRO A 695 21.20 72.23 -5.22
N PRO A 696 20.97 71.07 -5.91
CA PRO A 696 20.17 70.97 -7.10
C PRO A 696 18.66 70.97 -6.77
N PRO A 697 17.79 71.39 -7.72
CA PRO A 697 16.37 71.54 -7.50
C PRO A 697 15.58 70.19 -7.49
N GLU A 698 14.49 70.19 -6.72
CA GLU A 698 13.54 69.12 -6.58
C GLU A 698 12.81 68.75 -7.92
N ALA A 699 12.55 67.48 -8.08
CA ALA A 699 11.75 66.96 -9.20
C ALA A 699 10.23 67.07 -8.91
N PRO A 700 9.39 67.23 -9.93
CA PRO A 700 7.93 67.39 -9.75
C PRO A 700 7.21 66.07 -9.53
N PRO A 701 5.99 66.08 -8.90
CA PRO A 701 5.24 64.89 -8.60
C PRO A 701 4.53 64.32 -9.83
N PRO A 702 4.17 63.01 -9.82
CA PRO A 702 3.48 62.38 -10.92
C PRO A 702 1.98 62.75 -10.95
N PRO A 703 1.33 62.70 -12.13
CA PRO A 703 -0.08 63.04 -12.28
C PRO A 703 -1.00 61.91 -11.80
N GLN A 704 -2.22 62.31 -11.48
CA GLN A 704 -3.35 61.49 -10.96
C GLN A 704 -3.80 60.37 -11.89
#